data_06085fa668897aa10733870cc1c20d2d
#
_entry.id   06085fa668897aa10733870cc1c20d2d
#
_cell.length_a   1.000
_cell.length_b   1.000
_cell.length_c   1.000
_cell.angle_alpha   90.00
_cell.angle_beta   90.00
_cell.angle_gamma   90.00
#
_symmetry.space_group_name_H-M   'P 1'
#
loop_
_entity.id
_entity.type
_entity.pdbx_description
1 polymer ?
#
loop_
_entity_poly.entity_id
_entity_poly.type
_entity_poly.pdbx_seq_one_letter_code
_entity_poly.pdbx_strand_id
1 'polypeptide(L)'
;MLAFRSLNFFSLILLSFLLSACGGGGGGGGSSRDVFTAGPAVIDTSGPNSFLLFPNPLVLSNGTFQTDSTAYAQAYYAAIDPANQKGTLATWMQANGFNSGTGTQVTVVFGDQRDLGYGRRMTARQNVDGSIAVMVENYVVEPATNYTYSTVNLDAAVVQDRRWHIATNAIEYSPGPNGGVRFVKYFTFDPVTGVRELTANMDGRGEKAMPSPCISCHGGRADPLTPPDISGNQLFPLVQNTLSLARGDVQGRMQPLEVDTFDFTSAFGLSRASQEAAFKTINQFILCTYPKQVADNSAEDACRPMATPNEWQGTAAAVIKNAYGGNGLPNAAFSDTYLPNSWLVAGQTSLYRDTVVPACRICHLLRGTGTQADIDFDTYQRFQGFADRIKIHSFDRGNMPLAFLLYDRFFSTAMAGSVATFLQGEGQNARDGNGAVLVPGRPIADPDPNRTVRQGATTLSGLRSLFSTGYQWSFVSNPGGATLTNPTSAQPTFNATVNGTYILQLVTSRSGIQSTPAQLTLVVNNALTPAPAAIRFADIKAVLQGGACVGCHVSGGNAPIIFTNIDRNGDTLIDATDDLWFYTEIRGRINFTEIAASPLLRKPSGNHHSGGQRNGFDTSLAPGQLVGGQNGAGRGNYDLFLNWILNGAPQ
;
A
#
# COMPACT_ATOMS: atom_id res chain seq x y z
N MET A 1 33.82 -44.01 -11.08
CA MET A 1 34.16 -44.83 -9.89
C MET A 1 33.75 -44.01 -8.70
N LEU A 2 32.63 -44.40 -8.14
CA LEU A 2 32.40 -44.91 -6.78
C LEU A 2 32.74 -43.87 -5.68
N ALA A 3 31.95 -43.55 -4.66
CA ALA A 3 30.64 -44.04 -4.23
C ALA A 3 30.18 -43.14 -3.06
N PHE A 4 28.88 -42.99 -2.95
CA PHE A 4 28.03 -42.80 -1.80
C PHE A 4 28.63 -43.00 -0.41
N ARG A 5 28.22 -42.16 0.55
CA ARG A 5 27.56 -42.65 1.78
C ARG A 5 26.83 -41.53 2.52
N SER A 6 25.54 -41.70 2.64
CA SER A 6 24.62 -41.15 3.62
C SER A 6 24.87 -41.76 5.00
N LEU A 7 24.57 -41.04 6.09
CA LEU A 7 23.90 -41.63 7.26
C LEU A 7 23.24 -40.54 8.15
N ASN A 8 22.00 -40.84 8.43
CA ASN A 8 21.14 -40.23 9.45
C ASN A 8 21.64 -40.51 10.88
N PHE A 9 21.26 -39.70 11.88
CA PHE A 9 20.41 -40.13 13.01
C PHE A 9 20.37 -39.09 14.13
N PHE A 10 19.15 -38.68 14.50
CA PHE A 10 18.51 -38.55 15.82
C PHE A 10 19.33 -38.08 17.04
N SER A 11 18.92 -37.04 17.74
CA SER A 11 18.11 -37.18 18.98
C SER A 11 17.93 -35.87 19.73
N LEU A 12 16.71 -35.62 20.12
CA LEU A 12 16.18 -34.81 21.21
C LEU A 12 17.10 -34.77 22.45
N ILE A 13 17.29 -33.57 23.04
CA ILE A 13 17.27 -33.38 24.50
C ILE A 13 16.76 -31.98 24.84
N LEU A 14 15.65 -31.94 25.53
CA LEU A 14 15.06 -30.86 26.30
C LEU A 14 15.94 -30.59 27.52
N LEU A 15 16.36 -29.36 27.78
CA LEU A 15 16.79 -28.97 29.13
C LEU A 15 16.47 -27.51 29.41
N SER A 16 15.48 -27.31 30.25
CA SER A 16 15.12 -26.06 30.91
C SER A 16 16.17 -25.70 31.95
N PHE A 17 16.64 -24.46 31.95
CA PHE A 17 17.27 -23.87 33.14
C PHE A 17 16.72 -22.46 33.40
N LEU A 18 15.95 -22.36 34.43
CA LEU A 18 15.64 -21.15 35.18
C LEU A 18 16.91 -20.71 35.94
N LEU A 19 17.30 -19.46 35.77
CA LEU A 19 18.19 -18.80 36.74
C LEU A 19 17.72 -17.37 36.95
N SER A 20 17.14 -17.14 38.10
CA SER A 20 16.94 -15.83 38.70
C SER A 20 18.27 -15.31 39.20
N ALA A 21 18.59 -14.06 38.92
CA ALA A 21 19.55 -13.31 39.76
C ALA A 21 19.13 -11.82 39.80
N CYS A 22 18.79 -11.37 40.99
CA CYS A 22 18.69 -9.97 41.40
C CYS A 22 20.07 -9.30 41.49
N GLY A 23 20.12 -8.01 41.22
CA GLY A 23 21.16 -7.16 41.82
C GLY A 23 21.50 -5.88 41.09
N GLY A 24 21.00 -4.75 41.55
CA GLY A 24 21.78 -3.53 41.83
C GLY A 24 22.04 -2.49 40.76
N GLY A 25 21.30 -1.45 40.83
CA GLY A 25 21.40 -0.06 40.60
C GLY A 25 22.62 0.60 39.89
N GLY A 26 22.32 1.50 38.98
CA GLY A 26 23.23 2.49 38.42
C GLY A 26 22.55 3.25 37.28
N GLY A 27 22.10 4.50 37.54
CA GLY A 27 21.38 5.31 36.58
C GLY A 27 22.26 5.77 35.42
N GLY A 28 21.73 5.62 34.24
CA GLY A 28 22.17 6.20 32.99
C GLY A 28 21.00 6.09 32.01
N GLY A 29 20.44 7.20 31.61
CA GLY A 29 19.31 7.26 30.71
C GLY A 29 19.63 6.69 29.32
N GLY A 30 19.55 5.36 29.20
CA GLY A 30 19.48 4.64 27.93
C GLY A 30 18.04 4.27 27.72
N SER A 31 17.50 4.63 26.56
CA SER A 31 16.22 4.11 26.10
C SER A 31 16.19 2.59 26.30
N SER A 32 15.24 2.11 27.07
CA SER A 32 14.98 0.68 27.20
C SER A 32 14.78 0.11 25.80
N ARG A 33 15.72 -0.71 25.36
CA ARG A 33 15.56 -1.52 24.16
C ARG A 33 14.42 -2.46 24.45
N ASP A 34 13.30 -2.26 23.76
CA ASP A 34 12.20 -3.21 23.81
C ASP A 34 12.68 -4.54 23.25
N VAL A 35 12.79 -5.53 24.10
CA VAL A 35 13.05 -6.91 23.68
C VAL A 35 11.73 -7.43 23.11
N PHE A 36 11.62 -7.49 21.78
CA PHE A 36 10.43 -8.02 21.13
C PHE A 36 10.40 -9.54 21.24
N THR A 37 9.31 -10.07 21.72
CA THR A 37 8.94 -11.45 21.47
C THR A 37 8.38 -11.54 20.06
N ALA A 38 8.74 -12.57 19.28
CA ALA A 38 8.21 -12.74 17.93
C ALA A 38 6.69 -12.70 17.94
N GLY A 39 6.13 -11.93 17.02
CA GLY A 39 4.68 -11.89 16.78
C GLY A 39 4.17 -13.17 16.10
N PRO A 40 2.87 -13.26 15.77
CA PRO A 40 2.32 -14.41 15.09
C PRO A 40 2.97 -14.59 13.72
N ALA A 41 3.27 -15.84 13.36
CA ALA A 41 3.85 -16.16 12.07
C ALA A 41 2.98 -15.64 10.93
N VAL A 42 3.61 -15.09 9.90
CA VAL A 42 2.93 -14.75 8.64
C VAL A 42 2.55 -16.05 7.95
N ILE A 43 1.25 -16.26 7.71
CA ILE A 43 0.72 -17.57 7.28
C ILE A 43 0.73 -17.72 5.76
N ASP A 44 0.51 -16.63 5.04
CA ASP A 44 0.53 -16.61 3.58
C ASP A 44 1.13 -15.29 3.11
N THR A 45 2.18 -15.38 2.29
CA THR A 45 2.90 -14.25 1.75
C THR A 45 2.69 -14.08 0.24
N SER A 46 1.83 -14.91 -0.34
CA SER A 46 1.55 -14.93 -1.78
C SER A 46 0.17 -14.35 -2.11
N GLY A 47 -0.03 -14.01 -3.38
CA GLY A 47 -1.32 -13.58 -3.91
C GLY A 47 -1.89 -12.37 -3.16
N PRO A 48 -3.17 -12.40 -2.74
CA PRO A 48 -3.84 -11.28 -2.07
C PRO A 48 -3.24 -10.85 -0.74
N ASN A 49 -2.41 -11.69 -0.13
CA ASN A 49 -1.75 -11.46 1.15
C ASN A 49 -0.27 -11.05 0.96
N SER A 50 0.17 -10.81 -0.26
CA SER A 50 1.53 -10.36 -0.55
C SER A 50 1.86 -9.07 0.17
N PHE A 51 3.12 -8.99 0.64
CA PHE A 51 3.66 -7.82 1.31
C PHE A 51 4.35 -6.89 0.32
N LEU A 52 4.49 -5.62 0.71
CA LEU A 52 5.16 -4.60 -0.09
C LEU A 52 4.60 -4.47 -1.51
N LEU A 53 3.31 -4.77 -1.67
CA LEU A 53 2.55 -4.52 -2.89
C LEU A 53 1.40 -3.57 -2.62
N PHE A 54 1.07 -2.79 -3.63
CA PHE A 54 -0.14 -1.98 -3.58
C PHE A 54 -1.38 -2.89 -3.45
N PRO A 55 -2.31 -2.64 -2.50
CA PRO A 55 -3.36 -3.60 -2.15
C PRO A 55 -4.50 -3.75 -3.17
N ASN A 56 -4.40 -3.16 -4.36
CA ASN A 56 -5.37 -3.28 -5.45
C ASN A 56 -4.73 -3.82 -6.74
N PRO A 57 -4.11 -5.00 -6.74
CA PRO A 57 -3.42 -5.49 -7.92
C PRO A 57 -4.38 -5.98 -9.00
N LEU A 58 -4.08 -5.67 -10.24
CA LEU A 58 -4.71 -6.30 -11.40
C LEU A 58 -4.09 -7.69 -11.60
N VAL A 59 -4.93 -8.73 -11.52
CA VAL A 59 -4.49 -10.12 -11.72
C VAL A 59 -4.42 -10.42 -13.22
N LEU A 60 -3.28 -10.93 -13.67
CA LEU A 60 -3.06 -11.41 -15.03
C LEU A 60 -3.61 -12.82 -15.22
N SER A 61 -3.72 -13.26 -16.48
CA SER A 61 -4.24 -14.60 -16.85
C SER A 61 -3.44 -15.76 -16.27
N ASN A 62 -2.16 -15.56 -15.96
CA ASN A 62 -1.29 -16.55 -15.33
C ASN A 62 -1.38 -16.55 -13.79
N GLY A 63 -2.28 -15.75 -13.20
CA GLY A 63 -2.48 -15.65 -11.76
C GLY A 63 -1.52 -14.70 -11.03
N THR A 64 -0.54 -14.10 -11.72
CA THR A 64 0.33 -13.08 -11.13
C THR A 64 -0.33 -11.70 -11.13
N PHE A 65 0.11 -10.81 -10.24
CA PHE A 65 -0.29 -9.42 -10.30
C PHE A 65 0.52 -8.68 -11.38
N GLN A 66 -0.16 -7.85 -12.17
CA GLN A 66 0.52 -7.07 -13.21
C GLN A 66 1.65 -6.22 -12.63
N THR A 67 1.41 -5.58 -11.49
CA THR A 67 2.37 -4.72 -10.78
C THR A 67 3.51 -5.49 -10.10
N ASP A 68 3.45 -6.82 -10.10
CA ASP A 68 4.48 -7.73 -9.58
C ASP A 68 4.99 -8.64 -10.71
N SER A 69 5.24 -8.07 -11.87
CA SER A 69 5.77 -8.78 -13.03
C SER A 69 7.03 -8.12 -13.57
N THR A 70 7.92 -8.93 -14.16
CA THR A 70 9.12 -8.44 -14.83
C THR A 70 8.78 -7.43 -15.95
N ALA A 71 7.68 -7.66 -16.66
CA ALA A 71 7.21 -6.74 -17.70
C ALA A 71 6.87 -5.35 -17.14
N TYR A 72 6.28 -5.30 -15.95
CA TYR A 72 5.98 -4.06 -15.26
C TYR A 72 7.27 -3.29 -14.89
N ALA A 73 8.25 -3.98 -14.31
CA ALA A 73 9.54 -3.40 -13.97
C ALA A 73 10.31 -2.93 -15.21
N GLN A 74 10.28 -3.69 -16.28
CA GLN A 74 10.90 -3.30 -17.56
C GLN A 74 10.26 -2.03 -18.14
N ALA A 75 8.93 -1.98 -18.17
CA ALA A 75 8.19 -0.80 -18.64
C ALA A 75 8.48 0.42 -17.76
N TYR A 76 8.57 0.23 -16.44
CA TYR A 76 8.95 1.29 -15.51
C TYR A 76 10.33 1.86 -15.83
N TYR A 77 11.36 1.02 -15.93
CA TYR A 77 12.72 1.49 -16.22
C TYR A 77 12.84 2.08 -17.63
N ALA A 78 12.15 1.54 -18.61
CA ALA A 78 12.11 2.13 -19.94
C ALA A 78 11.49 3.55 -19.92
N ALA A 79 10.50 3.76 -19.04
CA ALA A 79 9.87 5.08 -18.89
C ALA A 79 10.76 6.09 -18.17
N ILE A 80 11.52 5.71 -17.15
CA ILE A 80 12.32 6.66 -16.36
C ILE A 80 13.77 6.81 -16.84
N ASP A 81 14.26 5.85 -17.61
CA ASP A 81 15.64 5.77 -18.11
C ASP A 81 15.67 5.15 -19.52
N PRO A 82 15.00 5.79 -20.52
CA PRO A 82 14.80 5.20 -21.84
C PRO A 82 16.12 4.90 -22.60
N ALA A 83 17.18 5.64 -22.29
CA ALA A 83 18.51 5.43 -22.87
C ALA A 83 19.38 4.42 -22.08
N ASN A 84 18.83 3.80 -21.04
CA ASN A 84 19.51 2.87 -20.13
C ASN A 84 20.87 3.40 -19.58
N GLN A 85 20.91 4.69 -19.28
CA GLN A 85 22.12 5.35 -18.76
C GLN A 85 22.38 5.05 -17.29
N LYS A 86 21.41 4.49 -16.58
CA LYS A 86 21.46 4.16 -15.15
C LYS A 86 21.35 2.65 -14.91
N GLY A 87 21.87 1.86 -15.83
CA GLY A 87 21.84 0.39 -15.78
C GLY A 87 22.77 -0.23 -14.74
N THR A 88 23.68 0.55 -14.14
CA THR A 88 24.53 0.13 -13.03
C THR A 88 24.58 1.21 -11.94
N LEU A 89 24.92 0.81 -10.71
CA LEU A 89 25.15 1.74 -9.60
C LEU A 89 26.19 2.82 -9.96
N ALA A 90 27.29 2.41 -10.59
CA ALA A 90 28.36 3.34 -11.00
C ALA A 90 27.86 4.41 -11.99
N THR A 91 27.12 4.00 -13.01
CA THR A 91 26.55 4.93 -14.00
C THR A 91 25.44 5.78 -13.41
N TRP A 92 24.63 5.23 -12.50
CA TRP A 92 23.62 5.98 -11.75
C TRP A 92 24.27 7.05 -10.85
N MET A 93 25.35 6.69 -10.11
CA MET A 93 26.11 7.64 -9.29
C MET A 93 26.72 8.76 -10.15
N GLN A 94 27.28 8.42 -11.31
CA GLN A 94 27.82 9.41 -12.25
C GLN A 94 26.72 10.37 -12.74
N ALA A 95 25.59 9.84 -13.19
CA ALA A 95 24.46 10.63 -13.68
C ALA A 95 23.86 11.55 -12.61
N ASN A 96 23.98 11.18 -11.33
CA ASN A 96 23.52 11.96 -10.19
C ASN A 96 24.64 12.79 -9.53
N GLY A 97 25.81 12.89 -10.16
CA GLY A 97 26.88 13.81 -9.76
C GLY A 97 27.68 13.42 -8.52
N PHE A 98 27.57 12.18 -8.02
CA PHE A 98 28.31 11.74 -6.81
C PHE A 98 29.83 11.90 -6.92
N ASN A 99 30.36 11.98 -8.11
CA ASN A 99 31.80 12.15 -8.36
C ASN A 99 32.16 13.54 -8.91
N SER A 100 31.24 14.51 -8.88
CA SER A 100 31.43 15.78 -9.60
C SER A 100 32.22 16.84 -8.82
N GLY A 101 32.45 16.68 -7.54
CA GLY A 101 33.09 17.71 -6.71
C GLY A 101 32.27 18.99 -6.46
N THR A 102 31.06 19.09 -7.06
CA THR A 102 30.12 20.22 -6.88
C THR A 102 28.86 19.76 -6.17
N GLY A 103 28.04 20.69 -5.66
CA GLY A 103 26.85 20.35 -4.86
C GLY A 103 27.18 19.97 -3.42
N THR A 104 26.20 19.52 -2.66
CA THR A 104 26.35 19.12 -1.25
C THR A 104 26.10 17.62 -1.09
N GLN A 105 27.04 16.92 -0.46
CA GLN A 105 26.93 15.48 -0.21
C GLN A 105 27.21 15.19 1.26
N VAL A 106 26.38 14.33 1.86
CA VAL A 106 26.54 13.87 3.25
C VAL A 106 26.28 12.38 3.36
N THR A 107 26.94 11.74 4.32
CA THR A 107 26.77 10.31 4.61
C THR A 107 26.43 10.12 6.08
N VAL A 108 25.50 9.20 6.36
CA VAL A 108 25.11 8.77 7.70
C VAL A 108 25.11 7.25 7.79
N VAL A 109 25.34 6.73 9.00
CA VAL A 109 25.30 5.27 9.30
C VAL A 109 24.42 5.05 10.52
N PHE A 110 23.43 4.19 10.40
CA PHE A 110 22.45 3.93 11.44
C PHE A 110 21.83 2.54 11.32
N GLY A 111 21.25 2.06 12.40
CA GLY A 111 20.38 0.89 12.41
C GLY A 111 18.93 1.33 12.33
N ASP A 112 18.18 0.80 11.38
CA ASP A 112 16.79 1.14 11.19
C ASP A 112 15.90 0.14 11.92
N GLN A 113 15.51 0.50 13.14
CA GLN A 113 14.66 -0.34 13.98
C GLN A 113 13.18 -0.32 13.59
N ARG A 114 12.78 0.55 12.68
CA ARG A 114 11.37 0.84 12.46
C ARG A 114 10.84 0.37 11.10
N ASP A 115 11.67 0.29 10.08
CA ASP A 115 11.24 -0.01 8.72
C ASP A 115 11.49 -1.50 8.37
N LEU A 116 12.68 -1.82 7.89
CA LEU A 116 13.03 -3.15 7.40
C LEU A 116 14.08 -3.86 8.27
N GLY A 117 14.54 -3.22 9.32
CA GLY A 117 15.50 -3.82 10.26
C GLY A 117 16.95 -3.82 9.79
N TYR A 118 17.30 -3.00 8.82
CA TYR A 118 18.63 -2.98 8.22
C TYR A 118 19.64 -2.16 9.03
N GLY A 119 20.90 -2.58 8.99
CA GLY A 119 22.01 -1.64 9.14
C GLY A 119 22.16 -0.86 7.84
N ARG A 120 22.20 0.46 7.90
CA ARG A 120 22.20 1.32 6.73
C ARG A 120 23.38 2.25 6.68
N ARG A 121 24.04 2.33 5.53
CA ARG A 121 24.93 3.41 5.17
C ARG A 121 24.29 4.20 4.04
N MET A 122 23.85 5.41 4.37
CA MET A 122 23.09 6.26 3.44
C MET A 122 23.96 7.44 3.03
N THR A 123 24.11 7.66 1.72
CA THR A 123 24.74 8.84 1.15
C THR A 123 23.73 9.62 0.34
N ALA A 124 23.48 10.86 0.73
CA ALA A 124 22.57 11.78 0.08
C ALA A 124 23.31 12.93 -0.57
N ARG A 125 22.78 13.40 -1.69
CA ARG A 125 23.35 14.48 -2.46
C ARG A 125 22.29 15.43 -3.01
N GLN A 126 22.54 16.72 -2.90
CA GLN A 126 21.82 17.77 -3.64
C GLN A 126 22.75 18.38 -4.67
N ASN A 127 22.35 18.35 -5.92
CA ASN A 127 23.07 18.96 -7.04
C ASN A 127 22.75 20.45 -7.18
N VAL A 128 23.60 21.16 -7.91
CA VAL A 128 23.47 22.61 -8.14
C VAL A 128 22.16 22.96 -8.85
N ASP A 129 21.64 22.07 -9.70
CA ASP A 129 20.35 22.23 -10.39
C ASP A 129 19.14 21.97 -9.45
N GLY A 130 19.38 21.58 -8.18
CA GLY A 130 18.34 21.25 -7.21
C GLY A 130 17.82 19.82 -7.32
N SER A 131 18.37 18.97 -8.19
CA SER A 131 18.07 17.53 -8.14
C SER A 131 18.69 16.90 -6.89
N ILE A 132 18.03 15.86 -6.39
CA ILE A 132 18.42 15.16 -5.16
C ILE A 132 18.56 13.69 -5.46
N ALA A 133 19.61 13.08 -4.95
CA ALA A 133 19.85 11.64 -5.07
C ALA A 133 20.29 11.08 -3.73
N VAL A 134 19.74 9.90 -3.39
CA VAL A 134 20.07 9.18 -2.16
C VAL A 134 20.34 7.73 -2.53
N MET A 135 21.47 7.21 -2.09
CA MET A 135 21.75 5.77 -2.16
C MET A 135 21.90 5.21 -0.75
N VAL A 136 21.46 3.99 -0.56
CA VAL A 136 21.48 3.29 0.73
C VAL A 136 22.03 1.89 0.54
N GLU A 137 23.21 1.65 1.08
CA GLU A 137 23.75 0.30 1.23
C GLU A 137 23.05 -0.36 2.43
N ASN A 138 22.41 -1.50 2.21
CA ASN A 138 21.64 -2.22 3.22
C ASN A 138 22.35 -3.48 3.67
N TYR A 139 22.44 -3.67 4.98
CA TYR A 139 23.16 -4.77 5.61
C TYR A 139 22.22 -5.57 6.51
N VAL A 140 22.18 -6.88 6.31
CA VAL A 140 21.44 -7.84 7.15
C VAL A 140 22.34 -9.04 7.41
N VAL A 141 22.64 -9.29 8.67
CA VAL A 141 23.44 -10.45 9.08
C VAL A 141 22.53 -11.67 9.17
N GLU A 142 22.89 -12.74 8.46
CA GLU A 142 22.14 -13.99 8.40
C GLU A 142 20.66 -13.80 8.00
N PRO A 143 20.38 -13.24 6.83
CA PRO A 143 19.01 -12.86 6.42
C PRO A 143 18.03 -14.03 6.37
N ALA A 144 18.51 -15.28 6.19
CA ALA A 144 17.63 -16.45 6.16
C ALA A 144 16.99 -16.79 7.50
N THR A 145 17.54 -16.28 8.60
CA THR A 145 17.08 -16.60 9.95
C THR A 145 16.47 -15.42 10.69
N ASN A 146 16.66 -14.17 10.20
CA ASN A 146 16.38 -13.03 11.05
C ASN A 146 16.15 -11.74 10.26
N TYR A 147 14.94 -11.53 9.78
CA TYR A 147 14.50 -10.23 9.26
C TYR A 147 14.01 -9.27 10.36
N THR A 148 14.34 -9.55 11.61
CA THR A 148 14.14 -8.63 12.72
C THR A 148 15.36 -7.73 12.86
N TYR A 149 15.17 -6.52 13.39
CA TYR A 149 16.30 -5.63 13.67
C TYR A 149 17.25 -6.26 14.67
N SER A 150 18.55 -6.16 14.38
CA SER A 150 19.63 -6.54 15.28
C SER A 150 20.77 -5.51 15.19
N THR A 151 21.44 -5.25 16.32
CA THR A 151 22.61 -4.37 16.35
C THR A 151 23.75 -4.86 15.47
N VAL A 152 23.84 -6.17 15.21
CA VAL A 152 24.86 -6.73 14.29
C VAL A 152 24.66 -6.26 12.85
N ASN A 153 23.44 -5.89 12.45
CA ASN A 153 23.18 -5.28 11.15
C ASN A 153 23.82 -3.89 11.06
N LEU A 154 23.71 -3.10 12.15
CA LEU A 154 24.40 -1.81 12.26
C LEU A 154 25.92 -1.99 12.25
N ASP A 155 26.45 -2.96 13.00
CA ASP A 155 27.89 -3.24 13.04
C ASP A 155 28.43 -3.60 11.64
N ALA A 156 27.67 -4.40 10.86
CA ALA A 156 28.01 -4.73 9.48
C ALA A 156 28.03 -3.48 8.57
N ALA A 157 27.09 -2.55 8.75
CA ALA A 157 27.05 -1.28 8.02
C ALA A 157 28.20 -0.34 8.39
N VAL A 158 28.62 -0.34 9.66
CA VAL A 158 29.77 0.45 10.16
C VAL A 158 31.06 0.04 9.48
N VAL A 159 31.33 -1.26 9.42
CA VAL A 159 32.56 -1.80 8.81
C VAL A 159 32.42 -2.09 7.31
N GLN A 160 31.25 -1.84 6.74
CA GLN A 160 30.91 -2.14 5.34
C GLN A 160 31.22 -3.59 4.96
N ASP A 161 30.76 -4.54 5.80
CA ASP A 161 30.99 -5.97 5.59
C ASP A 161 30.23 -6.47 4.37
N ARG A 162 30.95 -6.66 3.27
CA ARG A 162 30.40 -7.08 1.97
C ARG A 162 29.66 -8.42 2.02
N ARG A 163 29.93 -9.28 2.99
CA ARG A 163 29.23 -10.57 3.13
C ARG A 163 27.75 -10.38 3.47
N TRP A 164 27.43 -9.28 4.14
CA TRP A 164 26.09 -8.95 4.64
C TRP A 164 25.43 -7.78 3.91
N HIS A 165 26.06 -7.28 2.87
CA HIS A 165 25.51 -6.27 2.00
C HIS A 165 24.51 -6.94 1.04
N ILE A 166 23.21 -6.72 1.25
CA ILE A 166 22.13 -7.44 0.55
C ILE A 166 21.62 -6.70 -0.68
N ALA A 167 21.70 -5.38 -0.72
CA ALA A 167 21.30 -4.55 -1.85
C ALA A 167 21.76 -3.12 -1.65
N THR A 168 21.95 -2.38 -2.75
CA THR A 168 21.99 -0.92 -2.74
C THR A 168 20.70 -0.38 -3.36
N ASN A 169 19.87 0.23 -2.53
CA ASN A 169 18.69 0.96 -3.01
C ASN A 169 19.05 2.40 -3.31
N ALA A 170 18.48 2.95 -4.38
CA ALA A 170 18.72 4.32 -4.76
C ALA A 170 17.41 5.04 -5.13
N ILE A 171 17.30 6.29 -4.73
CA ILE A 171 16.15 7.15 -4.97
C ILE A 171 16.67 8.47 -5.51
N GLU A 172 16.09 8.97 -6.59
CA GLU A 172 16.42 10.29 -7.12
C GLU A 172 15.17 11.13 -7.35
N TYR A 173 15.23 12.40 -6.99
CA TYR A 173 14.30 13.46 -7.38
C TYR A 173 14.97 14.31 -8.45
N SER A 174 14.66 14.00 -9.68
CA SER A 174 15.33 14.55 -10.87
C SER A 174 14.32 14.83 -11.99
N PRO A 175 14.68 15.65 -13.01
CA PRO A 175 13.82 15.87 -14.17
C PRO A 175 13.34 14.55 -14.79
N GLY A 176 12.10 14.57 -15.28
CA GLY A 176 11.57 13.49 -16.09
C GLY A 176 12.33 13.31 -17.40
N PRO A 177 12.08 12.24 -18.15
CA PRO A 177 12.65 12.05 -19.49
C PRO A 177 12.40 13.29 -20.35
N ASN A 178 13.37 13.65 -21.18
CA ASN A 178 13.30 14.82 -22.08
C ASN A 178 13.10 16.17 -21.36
N GLY A 179 13.56 16.30 -20.12
CA GLY A 179 13.47 17.55 -19.36
C GLY A 179 12.08 17.82 -18.76
N GLY A 180 11.25 16.79 -18.60
CA GLY A 180 9.94 16.89 -17.96
C GLY A 180 10.01 17.29 -16.47
N VAL A 181 8.85 17.43 -15.83
CA VAL A 181 8.76 17.76 -14.39
C VAL A 181 9.56 16.79 -13.53
N ARG A 182 10.13 17.31 -12.45
CA ARG A 182 10.86 16.47 -11.49
C ARG A 182 9.90 15.56 -10.73
N PHE A 183 10.30 14.30 -10.55
CA PHE A 183 9.61 13.34 -9.70
C PHE A 183 10.59 12.35 -9.10
N VAL A 184 10.14 11.57 -8.13
CA VAL A 184 10.95 10.57 -7.44
C VAL A 184 11.00 9.28 -8.26
N LYS A 185 12.20 8.73 -8.45
CA LYS A 185 12.48 7.49 -9.16
C LYS A 185 13.23 6.53 -8.27
N TYR A 186 12.91 5.24 -8.39
CA TYR A 186 13.42 4.18 -7.52
C TYR A 186 14.27 3.19 -8.30
N PHE A 187 15.40 2.82 -7.72
CA PHE A 187 16.32 1.83 -8.28
C PHE A 187 16.76 0.86 -7.19
N THR A 188 17.06 -0.36 -7.58
CA THR A 188 17.78 -1.33 -6.76
C THR A 188 18.91 -1.91 -7.57
N PHE A 189 20.05 -2.14 -6.93
CA PHE A 189 21.27 -2.63 -7.56
C PHE A 189 21.81 -3.83 -6.79
N ASP A 190 22.20 -4.84 -7.53
CA ASP A 190 22.89 -6.02 -6.99
C ASP A 190 24.14 -5.60 -6.22
N PRO A 191 24.35 -6.10 -4.99
CA PRO A 191 25.43 -5.64 -4.12
C PRO A 191 26.83 -6.07 -4.59
N VAL A 192 26.93 -7.07 -5.47
CA VAL A 192 28.21 -7.63 -5.96
C VAL A 192 28.57 -7.06 -7.32
N THR A 193 27.64 -7.11 -8.27
CA THR A 193 27.87 -6.67 -9.64
C THR A 193 27.57 -5.19 -9.88
N GLY A 194 26.75 -4.60 -9.01
CA GLY A 194 26.23 -3.23 -9.17
C GLY A 194 25.24 -3.09 -10.33
N VAL A 195 24.76 -4.17 -10.93
CA VAL A 195 23.78 -4.13 -12.01
C VAL A 195 22.40 -3.80 -11.44
N ARG A 196 21.64 -2.98 -12.17
CA ARG A 196 20.25 -2.65 -11.82
C ARG A 196 19.37 -3.89 -11.91
N GLU A 197 18.62 -4.14 -10.86
CA GLU A 197 17.70 -5.26 -10.77
C GLU A 197 16.26 -4.85 -11.09
N LEU A 198 15.48 -5.79 -11.60
CA LEU A 198 14.06 -5.62 -11.90
C LEU A 198 13.17 -5.95 -10.69
N THR A 199 13.73 -6.65 -9.70
CA THR A 199 13.02 -7.10 -8.51
C THR A 199 13.84 -6.77 -7.26
N ALA A 200 13.19 -6.78 -6.10
CA ALA A 200 13.83 -6.64 -4.81
C ALA A 200 13.14 -7.52 -3.77
N ASN A 201 13.94 -8.25 -2.99
CA ASN A 201 13.48 -8.96 -1.79
C ASN A 201 13.81 -8.09 -0.55
N MET A 202 12.81 -7.34 -0.08
CA MET A 202 13.05 -6.32 0.95
C MET A 202 13.00 -6.87 2.38
N ASP A 203 12.34 -7.99 2.64
CA ASP A 203 12.16 -8.50 4.00
C ASP A 203 12.08 -10.03 4.09
N GLY A 204 12.65 -10.72 3.12
CA GLY A 204 12.69 -12.18 3.08
C GLY A 204 11.41 -12.88 2.65
N ARG A 205 10.35 -12.12 2.35
CA ARG A 205 9.06 -12.68 1.92
C ARG A 205 8.92 -12.79 0.40
N GLY A 206 10.04 -12.86 -0.30
CA GLY A 206 10.12 -13.07 -1.76
C GLY A 206 10.37 -11.79 -2.55
N GLU A 207 10.79 -12.02 -3.79
CA GLU A 207 11.04 -10.96 -4.77
C GLU A 207 9.77 -10.23 -5.16
N LYS A 208 9.85 -8.91 -5.28
CA LYS A 208 8.78 -8.04 -5.76
C LYS A 208 9.28 -7.17 -6.89
N ALA A 209 8.47 -7.05 -7.95
CA ALA A 209 8.85 -6.27 -9.13
C ALA A 209 8.86 -4.76 -8.85
N MET A 210 9.90 -4.08 -9.34
CA MET A 210 10.05 -2.63 -9.23
C MET A 210 8.98 -1.90 -10.08
N PRO A 211 8.48 -0.73 -9.63
CA PRO A 211 8.79 -0.02 -8.38
C PRO A 211 7.83 -0.37 -7.22
N SER A 212 7.03 -1.42 -7.34
CA SER A 212 5.94 -1.75 -6.41
C SER A 212 6.33 -1.77 -4.93
N PRO A 213 7.45 -2.40 -4.51
CA PRO A 213 7.84 -2.39 -3.11
C PRO A 213 8.18 -0.98 -2.59
N CYS A 214 8.73 -0.11 -3.44
CA CYS A 214 9.08 1.25 -3.05
C CYS A 214 7.84 2.14 -2.92
N ILE A 215 6.96 2.14 -3.93
CA ILE A 215 5.75 2.96 -3.90
C ILE A 215 4.76 2.53 -2.82
N SER A 216 4.86 1.31 -2.32
CA SER A 216 4.05 0.83 -1.19
C SER A 216 4.25 1.66 0.07
N CYS A 217 5.47 2.16 0.32
CA CYS A 217 5.81 3.02 1.46
C CYS A 217 6.03 4.47 1.05
N HIS A 218 6.67 4.73 -0.09
CA HIS A 218 7.04 6.08 -0.54
C HIS A 218 5.93 6.85 -1.25
N GLY A 219 4.74 6.28 -1.33
CA GLY A 219 3.63 6.89 -2.07
C GLY A 219 3.67 6.60 -3.56
N GLY A 220 2.77 7.23 -4.31
CA GLY A 220 2.51 6.88 -5.68
C GLY A 220 1.43 5.82 -5.82
N ARG A 221 1.24 5.31 -7.02
CA ARG A 221 0.23 4.28 -7.32
C ARG A 221 0.78 3.28 -8.32
N ALA A 222 0.41 2.02 -8.12
CA ALA A 222 0.62 0.96 -9.09
C ALA A 222 -0.53 0.97 -10.12
N ASP A 223 -0.50 1.91 -11.04
CA ASP A 223 -1.46 1.95 -12.15
C ASP A 223 -1.15 0.83 -13.16
N PRO A 224 -2.15 0.25 -13.85
CA PRO A 224 -1.91 -0.78 -14.85
C PRO A 224 -1.10 -0.23 -16.03
N LEU A 225 -0.33 -1.11 -16.69
CA LEU A 225 0.31 -0.77 -17.96
C LEU A 225 -0.73 -0.34 -18.98
N THR A 226 -0.36 0.58 -19.87
CA THR A 226 -1.23 0.98 -20.97
C THR A 226 -1.50 -0.20 -21.92
N PRO A 227 -2.55 -0.16 -22.74
CA PRO A 227 -2.63 -0.99 -23.92
C PRO A 227 -1.39 -0.77 -24.82
N PRO A 228 -1.07 -1.71 -25.73
CA PRO A 228 0.04 -1.53 -26.65
C PRO A 228 -0.10 -0.24 -27.46
N ASP A 229 1.01 0.48 -27.60
CA ASP A 229 1.15 1.63 -28.49
C ASP A 229 1.22 1.17 -29.97
N ILE A 230 1.42 2.11 -30.90
CA ILE A 230 1.54 1.84 -32.32
C ILE A 230 2.74 0.93 -32.69
N SER A 231 3.71 0.82 -31.77
CA SER A 231 4.88 -0.06 -31.90
C SER A 231 4.69 -1.41 -31.21
N GLY A 232 3.53 -1.65 -30.59
CA GLY A 232 3.20 -2.87 -29.87
C GLY A 232 3.73 -2.91 -28.43
N ASN A 233 4.24 -1.81 -27.87
CA ASN A 233 4.79 -1.75 -26.52
C ASN A 233 3.73 -1.32 -25.52
N GLN A 234 3.66 -2.04 -24.40
CA GLN A 234 2.93 -1.55 -23.22
C GLN A 234 3.80 -0.57 -22.46
N LEU A 235 3.23 0.58 -22.10
CA LEU A 235 3.96 1.66 -21.45
C LEU A 235 3.60 1.72 -19.97
N PHE A 236 4.57 2.05 -19.15
CA PHE A 236 4.34 2.45 -17.77
C PHE A 236 3.63 3.82 -17.78
N PRO A 237 2.50 3.99 -17.08
CA PRO A 237 1.69 5.20 -17.19
C PRO A 237 2.30 6.39 -16.45
N LEU A 238 3.32 6.98 -17.01
CA LEU A 238 3.86 8.26 -16.56
C LEU A 238 2.98 9.41 -17.05
N VAL A 239 2.88 10.44 -16.23
CA VAL A 239 2.23 11.67 -16.66
C VAL A 239 3.21 12.53 -17.46
N GLN A 240 2.74 12.96 -18.59
CA GLN A 240 3.61 13.66 -19.53
C GLN A 240 3.78 15.16 -19.23
N ASN A 241 2.77 15.86 -18.72
CA ASN A 241 2.79 17.31 -18.77
C ASN A 241 2.40 18.07 -17.50
N THR A 242 1.72 17.46 -16.53
CA THR A 242 1.31 18.13 -15.28
C THR A 242 1.23 17.15 -14.12
N LEU A 243 1.64 17.58 -12.93
CA LEU A 243 1.50 16.77 -11.71
C LEU A 243 0.05 16.45 -11.37
N SER A 244 -0.91 17.27 -11.78
CA SER A 244 -2.34 17.02 -11.56
C SER A 244 -2.87 15.80 -12.30
N LEU A 245 -2.20 15.38 -13.39
CA LEU A 245 -2.50 14.16 -14.13
C LEU A 245 -1.52 13.04 -13.78
N ALA A 246 -0.67 13.24 -12.76
CA ALA A 246 0.38 12.32 -12.39
C ALA A 246 -0.16 10.96 -11.97
N ARG A 247 0.48 9.92 -12.47
CA ARG A 247 0.15 8.50 -12.26
C ARG A 247 1.39 7.72 -11.85
N GLY A 248 1.15 6.51 -11.37
CA GLY A 248 2.24 5.63 -11.00
C GLY A 248 3.13 6.26 -9.92
N ASP A 249 4.43 6.11 -10.08
CA ASP A 249 5.45 6.53 -9.12
C ASP A 249 5.71 8.03 -9.08
N VAL A 250 5.26 8.80 -10.08
CA VAL A 250 5.48 10.27 -10.11
C VAL A 250 4.86 11.00 -8.91
N GLN A 251 3.95 10.34 -8.20
CA GLN A 251 3.38 10.82 -6.95
C GLN A 251 4.17 10.36 -5.72
N GLY A 252 5.19 9.54 -5.90
CA GLY A 252 6.08 9.11 -4.82
C GLY A 252 6.93 10.25 -4.28
N ARG A 253 7.39 10.11 -3.03
CA ARG A 253 8.25 11.08 -2.34
C ARG A 253 9.31 10.34 -1.51
N MET A 254 10.33 11.06 -1.09
CA MET A 254 11.32 10.55 -0.15
C MET A 254 10.75 10.58 1.27
N GLN A 255 11.02 9.55 2.07
CA GLN A 255 10.59 9.48 3.47
C GLN A 255 11.39 10.46 4.34
N PRO A 256 10.77 11.14 5.32
CA PRO A 256 11.49 11.82 6.38
C PRO A 256 12.41 10.85 7.12
N LEU A 257 13.60 11.27 7.45
CA LEU A 257 14.46 10.53 8.37
C LEU A 257 14.03 10.86 9.79
N GLU A 258 13.31 9.94 10.42
CA GLU A 258 12.84 10.06 11.80
C GLU A 258 13.93 9.57 12.76
N VAL A 259 14.91 10.42 13.02
CA VAL A 259 16.18 10.10 13.70
C VAL A 259 16.00 9.47 15.09
N ASP A 260 14.90 9.79 15.78
CA ASP A 260 14.56 9.21 17.08
C ASP A 260 14.27 7.69 17.03
N THR A 261 14.01 7.15 15.84
CA THR A 261 13.70 5.73 15.64
C THR A 261 14.92 4.90 15.23
N PHE A 262 16.07 5.53 15.06
CA PHE A 262 17.30 4.87 14.62
C PHE A 262 18.19 4.47 15.80
N ASP A 263 18.95 3.41 15.59
CA ASP A 263 20.01 2.98 16.48
C ASP A 263 21.38 3.48 15.99
N PHE A 264 22.27 3.77 16.93
CA PHE A 264 23.57 4.36 16.66
C PHE A 264 24.67 3.60 17.38
N THR A 265 25.86 3.63 16.81
CA THR A 265 27.05 3.05 17.43
C THR A 265 27.84 4.10 18.20
N SER A 266 28.67 3.64 19.16
CA SER A 266 29.67 4.49 19.84
C SER A 266 30.97 4.67 19.03
N ALA A 267 31.08 4.06 17.84
CA ALA A 267 32.24 4.22 16.96
C ALA A 267 32.49 5.70 16.64
N PHE A 268 33.77 6.06 16.50
CA PHE A 268 34.16 7.45 16.27
C PHE A 268 33.44 8.08 15.04
N GLY A 269 32.81 9.22 15.26
CA GLY A 269 32.09 9.96 14.23
C GLY A 269 30.72 9.39 13.89
N LEU A 270 30.29 8.26 14.47
CA LEU A 270 29.04 7.58 14.11
C LEU A 270 28.01 7.54 15.25
N SER A 271 28.29 8.26 16.37
CA SER A 271 27.24 8.46 17.36
C SER A 271 26.12 9.34 16.83
N ARG A 272 24.94 9.26 17.45
CA ARG A 272 23.82 10.14 17.09
C ARG A 272 24.25 11.61 17.07
N ALA A 273 24.85 12.10 18.14
CA ALA A 273 25.30 13.49 18.27
C ALA A 273 26.27 13.91 17.15
N SER A 274 27.16 13.01 16.73
CA SER A 274 28.12 13.28 15.66
C SER A 274 27.47 13.38 14.27
N GLN A 275 26.30 12.76 14.08
CA GLN A 275 25.61 12.67 12.80
C GLN A 275 24.38 13.60 12.67
N GLU A 276 23.95 14.27 13.76
CA GLU A 276 22.73 15.12 13.74
C GLU A 276 22.75 16.18 12.64
N ALA A 277 23.89 16.84 12.42
CA ALA A 277 24.01 17.85 11.35
C ALA A 277 23.84 17.24 9.95
N ALA A 278 24.35 16.02 9.73
CA ALA A 278 24.20 15.30 8.47
C ALA A 278 22.74 14.85 8.27
N PHE A 279 22.08 14.32 9.29
CA PHE A 279 20.66 13.98 9.25
C PHE A 279 19.78 15.20 8.96
N LYS A 280 20.06 16.33 9.61
CA LYS A 280 19.36 17.59 9.34
C LYS A 280 19.51 18.01 7.87
N THR A 281 20.73 17.92 7.33
CA THR A 281 21.01 18.23 5.93
C THR A 281 20.23 17.31 4.98
N ILE A 282 20.18 16.00 5.26
CA ILE A 282 19.40 15.06 4.44
C ILE A 282 17.90 15.38 4.53
N ASN A 283 17.37 15.65 5.73
CA ASN A 283 15.97 16.04 5.89
C ASN A 283 15.64 17.37 5.18
N GLN A 284 16.58 18.31 5.08
CA GLN A 284 16.43 19.50 4.24
C GLN A 284 16.32 19.15 2.76
N PHE A 285 17.17 18.23 2.26
CA PHE A 285 17.07 17.75 0.87
C PHE A 285 15.71 17.09 0.63
N ILE A 286 15.27 16.23 1.53
CA ILE A 286 13.98 15.55 1.46
C ILE A 286 12.83 16.56 1.45
N LEU A 287 12.88 17.56 2.32
CA LEU A 287 11.89 18.63 2.39
C LEU A 287 11.70 19.35 1.04
N CYS A 288 12.78 19.51 0.27
CA CYS A 288 12.73 20.10 -1.08
C CYS A 288 11.92 19.25 -2.09
N THR A 289 11.67 17.99 -1.82
CA THR A 289 10.87 17.12 -2.71
C THR A 289 9.37 17.21 -2.44
N TYR A 290 8.96 17.82 -1.33
CA TYR A 290 7.55 17.89 -0.95
C TYR A 290 6.86 19.12 -1.53
N PRO A 291 5.64 18.97 -2.05
CA PRO A 291 4.88 20.14 -2.50
C PRO A 291 4.53 21.04 -1.32
N LYS A 292 4.53 22.34 -1.53
CA LYS A 292 4.15 23.34 -0.51
C LYS A 292 2.77 23.91 -0.79
N GLN A 293 2.10 24.33 0.27
CA GLN A 293 0.90 25.14 0.14
C GLN A 293 1.25 26.57 -0.28
N VAL A 294 0.33 27.24 -0.99
CA VAL A 294 0.55 28.60 -1.50
C VAL A 294 0.92 29.60 -0.40
N ALA A 295 0.36 29.40 0.81
CA ALA A 295 0.62 30.28 1.96
C ALA A 295 1.96 30.01 2.68
N ASP A 296 2.71 29.00 2.26
CA ASP A 296 3.96 28.58 2.89
C ASP A 296 5.13 29.36 2.27
N ASN A 297 5.53 30.45 2.92
CA ASN A 297 6.51 31.43 2.40
C ASN A 297 7.80 31.49 3.23
N SER A 298 8.11 30.44 4.00
CA SER A 298 9.36 30.39 4.76
C SER A 298 10.57 30.18 3.86
N ALA A 299 11.76 30.62 4.30
CA ALA A 299 12.98 30.55 3.49
C ALA A 299 13.36 29.10 3.14
N GLU A 300 13.10 28.14 4.04
CA GLU A 300 13.34 26.73 3.79
C GLU A 300 12.39 26.11 2.76
N ASP A 301 11.31 26.79 2.42
CA ASP A 301 10.39 26.34 1.38
C ASP A 301 10.77 26.81 -0.04
N ALA A 302 11.83 27.61 -0.16
CA ALA A 302 12.26 28.15 -1.46
C ALA A 302 12.60 27.07 -2.50
N CYS A 303 13.07 25.88 -2.04
CA CYS A 303 13.37 24.75 -2.90
C CYS A 303 12.17 23.82 -3.16
N ARG A 304 11.04 24.00 -2.45
CA ARG A 304 9.88 23.11 -2.55
C ARG A 304 9.04 23.44 -3.78
N PRO A 305 8.56 22.42 -4.52
CA PRO A 305 7.62 22.67 -5.61
C PRO A 305 6.29 23.18 -5.07
N MET A 306 5.61 24.01 -5.87
CA MET A 306 4.24 24.44 -5.53
C MET A 306 3.27 23.27 -5.60
N ALA A 307 2.41 23.14 -4.59
CA ALA A 307 1.32 22.18 -4.61
C ALA A 307 0.31 22.50 -5.72
N THR A 308 -0.17 21.48 -6.40
CA THR A 308 -1.33 21.56 -7.27
C THR A 308 -2.56 21.02 -6.55
N PRO A 309 -3.78 21.25 -7.03
CA PRO A 309 -4.99 20.71 -6.39
C PRO A 309 -4.99 19.19 -6.17
N ASN A 310 -4.19 18.46 -6.94
CA ASN A 310 -4.10 16.99 -6.87
C ASN A 310 -2.77 16.50 -6.29
N GLU A 311 -1.90 17.40 -5.83
CA GLU A 311 -0.62 17.06 -5.24
C GLU A 311 -0.73 16.80 -3.74
N TRP A 312 0.22 16.05 -3.24
CA TRP A 312 0.37 15.75 -1.83
C TRP A 312 0.76 16.99 -1.05
N GLN A 313 0.08 17.23 0.04
CA GLN A 313 0.27 18.43 0.84
C GLN A 313 0.60 18.07 2.28
N GLY A 314 1.85 18.06 2.61
CA GLY A 314 2.19 18.62 3.84
C GLY A 314 2.44 17.79 5.08
N THR A 315 1.86 16.64 5.34
CA THR A 315 2.10 15.93 6.62
C THR A 315 3.57 15.57 6.81
N ALA A 316 4.22 15.05 5.76
CA ALA A 316 5.64 14.71 5.83
C ALA A 316 6.53 15.95 6.04
N ALA A 317 6.22 17.07 5.38
CA ALA A 317 6.92 18.33 5.62
C ALA A 317 6.69 18.84 7.05
N ALA A 318 5.48 18.73 7.57
CA ALA A 318 5.14 19.14 8.93
C ALA A 318 5.91 18.33 9.99
N VAL A 319 6.10 17.03 9.77
CA VAL A 319 6.92 16.19 10.65
C VAL A 319 8.36 16.69 10.72
N ILE A 320 9.01 16.94 9.55
CA ILE A 320 10.38 17.46 9.53
C ILE A 320 10.46 18.83 10.23
N LYS A 321 9.59 19.77 9.84
CA LYS A 321 9.60 21.12 10.42
C LYS A 321 9.38 21.08 11.92
N ASN A 322 8.40 20.33 12.39
CA ASN A 322 8.12 20.23 13.82
C ASN A 322 9.31 19.63 14.59
N ALA A 323 9.91 18.57 14.06
CA ALA A 323 11.02 17.90 14.71
C ALA A 323 12.28 18.78 14.84
N TYR A 324 12.44 19.77 13.97
CA TYR A 324 13.54 20.75 14.06
C TYR A 324 13.08 22.11 14.62
N GLY A 325 11.96 22.19 15.33
CA GLY A 325 11.53 23.37 16.08
C GLY A 325 10.70 24.38 15.29
N GLY A 326 10.20 24.02 14.12
CA GLY A 326 9.33 24.83 13.28
C GLY A 326 9.97 25.37 12.01
N ASN A 327 9.38 26.43 11.47
CA ASN A 327 9.87 27.08 10.26
C ASN A 327 11.31 27.61 10.49
N GLY A 328 12.14 27.48 9.47
CA GLY A 328 13.56 27.83 9.55
C GLY A 328 14.42 26.75 10.21
N LEU A 329 13.81 25.67 10.67
CA LEU A 329 14.49 24.52 11.29
C LEU A 329 15.53 24.96 12.36
N PRO A 330 15.13 25.73 13.41
CA PRO A 330 16.09 26.35 14.32
C PRO A 330 16.87 25.32 15.16
N ASN A 331 16.29 24.16 15.46
CA ASN A 331 16.93 23.16 16.30
C ASN A 331 18.04 22.40 15.56
N ALA A 332 19.13 22.13 16.23
CA ALA A 332 20.24 21.37 15.68
C ALA A 332 19.94 19.86 15.61
N ALA A 333 19.23 19.33 16.61
CA ALA A 333 18.90 17.92 16.73
C ALA A 333 17.43 17.65 16.38
N PHE A 334 17.16 16.47 15.84
CA PHE A 334 15.83 15.97 15.58
C PHE A 334 15.13 15.58 16.89
N SER A 335 13.89 16.00 17.06
CA SER A 335 13.03 15.55 18.16
C SER A 335 11.59 15.47 17.68
N ASP A 336 11.05 14.26 17.55
CA ASP A 336 9.70 14.05 17.06
C ASP A 336 8.65 14.39 18.14
N THR A 337 8.11 15.58 18.04
CA THR A 337 6.99 16.04 18.88
C THR A 337 5.72 16.24 18.06
N TYR A 338 5.74 15.85 16.79
CA TYR A 338 4.61 16.08 15.89
C TYR A 338 3.36 15.32 16.31
N LEU A 339 2.29 16.06 16.51
CA LEU A 339 0.94 15.54 16.77
C LEU A 339 -0.05 16.39 15.99
N PRO A 340 -0.77 15.82 15.00
CA PRO A 340 -1.76 16.59 14.27
C PRO A 340 -2.87 17.06 15.19
N ASN A 341 -3.31 18.32 15.02
CA ASN A 341 -4.30 18.93 15.90
C ASN A 341 -5.62 18.16 15.99
N SER A 342 -6.06 17.52 14.92
CA SER A 342 -7.30 16.74 14.91
C SER A 342 -7.24 15.53 15.85
N TRP A 343 -6.07 14.90 16.01
CA TRP A 343 -5.84 13.81 16.95
C TRP A 343 -5.84 14.30 18.41
N LEU A 344 -5.26 15.48 18.64
CA LEU A 344 -5.27 16.12 19.95
C LEU A 344 -6.73 16.48 20.36
N VAL A 345 -7.46 17.15 19.47
CA VAL A 345 -8.86 17.56 19.74
C VAL A 345 -9.78 16.35 19.93
N ALA A 346 -9.54 15.26 19.22
CA ALA A 346 -10.28 14.01 19.38
C ALA A 346 -9.92 13.24 20.67
N GLY A 347 -8.94 13.69 21.45
CA GLY A 347 -8.48 12.98 22.65
C GLY A 347 -7.74 11.67 22.37
N GLN A 348 -7.25 11.47 21.13
CA GLN A 348 -6.64 10.23 20.67
C GLN A 348 -5.10 10.31 20.59
N THR A 349 -4.50 11.12 21.45
CA THR A 349 -3.06 11.34 21.48
C THR A 349 -2.27 10.05 21.70
N SER A 350 -2.69 9.19 22.64
CA SER A 350 -1.99 7.92 22.91
C SER A 350 -2.10 6.97 21.73
N LEU A 351 -3.27 6.82 21.10
CA LEU A 351 -3.43 5.99 19.91
C LEU A 351 -2.50 6.47 18.78
N TYR A 352 -2.38 7.79 18.59
CA TYR A 352 -1.47 8.33 17.58
C TYR A 352 0.00 8.04 17.91
N ARG A 353 0.47 8.45 19.11
CA ARG A 353 1.89 8.37 19.48
C ARG A 353 2.38 6.95 19.69
N ASP A 354 1.56 6.12 20.36
CA ASP A 354 1.99 4.81 20.84
C ASP A 354 1.69 3.70 19.81
N THR A 355 0.90 4.00 18.77
CA THR A 355 0.52 3.01 17.76
C THR A 355 0.68 3.52 16.32
N VAL A 356 0.04 4.65 15.94
CA VAL A 356 0.07 5.12 14.55
C VAL A 356 1.49 5.56 14.16
N VAL A 357 2.18 6.29 15.03
CA VAL A 357 3.56 6.72 14.80
C VAL A 357 4.50 5.52 14.59
N PRO A 358 4.59 4.54 15.51
CA PRO A 358 5.56 3.47 15.37
C PRO A 358 5.18 2.37 14.36
N ALA A 359 3.92 2.21 13.98
CA ALA A 359 3.49 1.09 13.13
C ALA A 359 2.90 1.48 11.76
N CYS A 360 2.35 2.68 11.63
CA CYS A 360 1.59 3.07 10.44
C CYS A 360 2.20 4.26 9.69
N ARG A 361 2.64 5.29 10.44
CA ARG A 361 3.03 6.58 9.90
C ARG A 361 4.14 6.48 8.86
N ILE A 362 5.11 5.61 9.02
CA ILE A 362 6.22 5.49 8.09
C ILE A 362 5.79 5.27 6.63
N CYS A 363 4.75 4.47 6.40
CA CYS A 363 4.21 4.25 5.06
C CYS A 363 3.09 5.24 4.74
N HIS A 364 2.21 5.52 5.71
CA HIS A 364 1.01 6.33 5.50
C HIS A 364 1.28 7.83 5.41
N LEU A 365 2.44 8.30 5.88
CA LEU A 365 2.85 9.71 5.80
C LEU A 365 2.91 10.24 4.34
N LEU A 366 3.22 9.37 3.38
CA LEU A 366 3.39 9.69 1.97
C LEU A 366 2.26 9.16 1.09
N ARG A 367 1.05 8.99 1.63
CA ARG A 367 -0.08 8.44 0.88
C ARG A 367 -1.03 9.48 0.30
N GLY A 368 -0.67 10.74 0.35
CA GLY A 368 -1.43 11.85 -0.22
C GLY A 368 -2.60 12.31 0.63
N THR A 369 -3.27 13.31 0.13
CA THR A 369 -4.40 13.97 0.79
C THR A 369 -5.74 13.60 0.14
N GLY A 370 -6.84 14.17 0.61
CA GLY A 370 -8.20 13.79 0.28
C GLY A 370 -8.58 13.64 -1.19
N THR A 371 -7.87 14.30 -2.11
CA THR A 371 -8.10 14.14 -3.55
C THR A 371 -7.34 12.95 -4.15
N GLN A 372 -6.26 12.50 -3.52
CA GLN A 372 -5.41 11.41 -4.01
C GLN A 372 -5.75 10.07 -3.34
N ALA A 373 -5.39 9.90 -2.10
CA ALA A 373 -5.55 8.64 -1.39
C ALA A 373 -6.19 8.78 -0.02
N ASP A 374 -6.05 9.94 0.65
CA ASP A 374 -6.55 10.29 2.00
C ASP A 374 -6.26 9.27 3.11
N ILE A 375 -5.22 8.46 2.92
CA ILE A 375 -4.76 7.47 3.90
C ILE A 375 -3.44 7.87 4.56
N ASP A 376 -3.11 9.16 4.53
CA ASP A 376 -1.96 9.74 5.22
C ASP A 376 -2.18 9.90 6.75
N PHE A 377 -3.41 9.65 7.20
CA PHE A 377 -3.82 9.72 8.60
C PHE A 377 -3.48 11.04 9.30
N ASP A 378 -3.38 12.11 8.54
CA ASP A 378 -3.13 13.47 9.07
C ASP A 378 -4.27 13.96 9.96
N THR A 379 -5.47 13.40 9.81
CA THR A 379 -6.60 13.66 10.70
C THR A 379 -7.15 12.38 11.32
N TYR A 380 -7.64 12.49 12.56
CA TYR A 380 -8.28 11.37 13.22
C TYR A 380 -9.52 10.88 12.45
N GLN A 381 -10.28 11.79 11.86
CA GLN A 381 -11.47 11.46 11.07
C GLN A 381 -11.14 10.61 9.85
N ARG A 382 -10.00 10.85 9.19
CA ARG A 382 -9.55 9.99 8.09
C ARG A 382 -9.20 8.60 8.58
N PHE A 383 -8.44 8.49 9.66
CA PHE A 383 -8.12 7.21 10.27
C PHE A 383 -9.39 6.45 10.68
N GLN A 384 -10.33 7.14 11.35
CA GLN A 384 -11.63 6.60 11.75
C GLN A 384 -12.43 6.10 10.53
N GLY A 385 -12.44 6.85 9.44
CA GLY A 385 -13.15 6.48 8.21
C GLY A 385 -12.63 5.22 7.53
N PHE A 386 -11.43 4.73 7.92
CA PHE A 386 -10.85 3.48 7.44
C PHE A 386 -10.95 2.33 8.46
N ALA A 387 -11.74 2.43 9.52
CA ALA A 387 -11.81 1.41 10.56
C ALA A 387 -12.10 0.00 10.01
N ASP A 388 -13.03 -0.14 9.06
CA ASP A 388 -13.33 -1.40 8.38
C ASP A 388 -12.12 -1.97 7.64
N ARG A 389 -11.35 -1.09 6.96
CA ARG A 389 -10.15 -1.46 6.20
C ARG A 389 -8.99 -1.82 7.11
N ILE A 390 -8.81 -1.07 8.19
CA ILE A 390 -7.80 -1.36 9.22
C ILE A 390 -8.06 -2.75 9.81
N LYS A 391 -9.31 -3.06 10.14
CA LYS A 391 -9.68 -4.40 10.65
C LYS A 391 -9.33 -5.49 9.64
N ILE A 392 -9.72 -5.35 8.39
CA ILE A 392 -9.49 -6.35 7.35
C ILE A 392 -7.99 -6.53 7.07
N HIS A 393 -7.25 -5.43 6.84
CA HIS A 393 -5.85 -5.54 6.46
C HIS A 393 -4.93 -5.94 7.61
N SER A 394 -5.19 -5.48 8.83
CA SER A 394 -4.33 -5.80 9.97
C SER A 394 -4.72 -7.14 10.62
N PHE A 395 -6.00 -7.37 10.90
CA PHE A 395 -6.43 -8.49 11.73
C PHE A 395 -6.98 -9.69 10.96
N ASP A 396 -7.49 -9.49 9.74
CA ASP A 396 -8.00 -10.59 8.93
C ASP A 396 -6.95 -11.09 7.94
N ARG A 397 -6.38 -10.20 7.11
CA ARG A 397 -5.41 -10.57 6.07
C ARG A 397 -3.98 -10.66 6.59
N GLY A 398 -3.58 -9.77 7.50
CA GLY A 398 -2.19 -9.68 7.98
C GLY A 398 -1.23 -9.08 6.95
N ASN A 399 -1.72 -8.24 6.03
CA ASN A 399 -0.88 -7.53 5.08
C ASN A 399 -0.65 -6.05 5.46
N MET A 400 -1.06 -5.68 6.69
CA MET A 400 -0.72 -4.41 7.35
C MET A 400 -0.39 -4.69 8.82
N PRO A 401 0.67 -4.06 9.37
CA PRO A 401 1.71 -3.25 8.69
C PRO A 401 2.44 -4.03 7.59
N LEU A 402 2.77 -3.36 6.48
CA LEU A 402 3.34 -4.02 5.29
C LEU A 402 4.73 -4.63 5.52
N ALA A 403 5.62 -3.93 6.22
CA ALA A 403 6.96 -4.42 6.51
C ALA A 403 6.93 -5.47 7.62
N PHE A 404 7.69 -6.55 7.46
CA PHE A 404 7.68 -7.68 8.38
C PHE A 404 8.05 -7.28 9.82
N LEU A 405 9.08 -6.47 9.99
CA LEU A 405 9.48 -5.95 11.30
C LEU A 405 8.36 -5.18 11.99
N LEU A 406 7.63 -4.35 11.25
CA LEU A 406 6.50 -3.60 11.80
C LEU A 406 5.32 -4.49 12.14
N TYR A 407 5.05 -5.51 11.31
CA TYR A 407 4.02 -6.51 11.57
C TYR A 407 4.32 -7.27 12.86
N ASP A 408 5.55 -7.75 13.01
CA ASP A 408 5.98 -8.49 14.20
C ASP A 408 5.86 -7.62 15.46
N ARG A 409 6.36 -6.40 15.42
CA ARG A 409 6.23 -5.43 16.51
C ARG A 409 4.77 -5.10 16.84
N PHE A 410 3.93 -4.92 15.85
CA PHE A 410 2.52 -4.59 16.04
C PHE A 410 1.80 -5.63 16.88
N PHE A 411 2.02 -6.93 16.61
CA PHE A 411 1.37 -8.02 17.33
C PHE A 411 2.09 -8.44 18.62
N SER A 412 3.40 -8.18 18.76
CA SER A 412 4.18 -8.55 19.94
C SER A 412 4.12 -7.50 21.06
N THR A 413 3.52 -6.34 20.81
CA THR A 413 3.38 -5.23 21.77
C THR A 413 1.91 -4.88 22.02
N ALA A 414 1.67 -3.82 22.80
CA ALA A 414 0.31 -3.33 23.06
C ALA A 414 -0.40 -2.70 21.85
N MET A 415 0.29 -2.49 20.73
CA MET A 415 -0.25 -1.73 19.59
C MET A 415 -1.48 -2.39 18.97
N ALA A 416 -1.46 -3.71 18.74
CA ALA A 416 -2.62 -4.44 18.22
C ALA A 416 -3.82 -4.34 19.18
N GLY A 417 -3.58 -4.39 20.50
CA GLY A 417 -4.61 -4.21 21.53
C GLY A 417 -5.24 -2.82 21.50
N SER A 418 -4.42 -1.77 21.30
CA SER A 418 -4.89 -0.39 21.18
C SER A 418 -5.75 -0.18 19.94
N VAL A 419 -5.34 -0.72 18.80
CA VAL A 419 -6.15 -0.67 17.56
C VAL A 419 -7.42 -1.50 17.70
N ALA A 420 -7.37 -2.68 18.32
CA ALA A 420 -8.57 -3.49 18.56
C ALA A 420 -9.60 -2.76 19.45
N THR A 421 -9.15 -1.99 20.42
CA THR A 421 -10.01 -1.15 21.27
C THR A 421 -10.63 0.01 20.47
N PHE A 422 -9.84 0.70 19.65
CA PHE A 422 -10.34 1.69 18.71
C PHE A 422 -11.41 1.10 17.78
N LEU A 423 -11.11 -0.03 17.14
CA LEU A 423 -12.03 -0.70 16.21
C LEU A 423 -13.35 -1.10 16.88
N GLN A 424 -13.32 -1.53 18.14
CA GLN A 424 -14.53 -1.84 18.89
C GLN A 424 -15.42 -0.60 19.07
N GLY A 425 -14.84 0.57 19.29
CA GLY A 425 -15.55 1.85 19.32
C GLY A 425 -16.21 2.22 18.00
N GLU A 426 -15.65 1.74 16.88
CA GLU A 426 -16.17 1.96 15.52
C GLU A 426 -17.09 0.81 15.03
N GLY A 427 -17.55 -0.06 15.93
CA GLY A 427 -18.42 -1.17 15.58
C GLY A 427 -17.73 -2.33 14.85
N GLN A 428 -16.40 -2.34 14.80
CA GLN A 428 -15.57 -3.39 14.20
C GLN A 428 -15.00 -4.30 15.29
N ASN A 429 -15.24 -5.60 15.22
CA ASN A 429 -14.69 -6.52 16.22
C ASN A 429 -13.35 -7.12 15.76
N ALA A 430 -12.29 -6.81 16.51
CA ALA A 430 -10.95 -7.37 16.37
C ALA A 430 -10.52 -8.20 17.59
N ARG A 431 -11.48 -8.73 18.36
CA ARG A 431 -11.24 -9.62 19.51
C ARG A 431 -12.07 -10.88 19.41
N ASP A 432 -11.57 -11.98 19.98
CA ASP A 432 -12.32 -13.24 20.12
C ASP A 432 -13.31 -13.20 21.29
N GLY A 433 -14.02 -14.31 21.49
CA GLY A 433 -15.00 -14.45 22.58
C GLY A 433 -14.41 -14.39 24.00
N ASN A 434 -13.09 -14.51 24.13
CA ASN A 434 -12.35 -14.41 25.39
C ASN A 434 -11.70 -13.03 25.58
N GLY A 435 -11.89 -12.12 24.61
CA GLY A 435 -11.31 -10.79 24.61
C GLY A 435 -9.87 -10.70 24.08
N ALA A 436 -9.28 -11.80 23.65
CA ALA A 436 -7.95 -11.81 23.04
C ALA A 436 -7.98 -11.14 21.65
N VAL A 437 -6.92 -10.41 21.33
CA VAL A 437 -6.77 -9.78 20.02
C VAL A 437 -6.73 -10.84 18.93
N LEU A 438 -7.52 -10.65 17.89
CA LEU A 438 -7.50 -11.52 16.72
C LEU A 438 -6.18 -11.37 15.98
N VAL A 439 -5.67 -12.50 15.49
CA VAL A 439 -4.46 -12.54 14.66
C VAL A 439 -4.80 -13.14 13.29
N PRO A 440 -4.07 -12.79 12.23
CA PRO A 440 -4.26 -13.37 10.90
C PRO A 440 -4.07 -14.89 10.89
N GLY A 441 -4.70 -15.56 9.90
CA GLY A 441 -4.56 -17.00 9.68
C GLY A 441 -5.75 -17.85 10.06
N ARG A 442 -6.75 -17.29 10.73
CA ARG A 442 -8.03 -17.97 10.96
C ARG A 442 -8.88 -17.95 9.69
N PRO A 443 -9.73 -18.96 9.44
CA PRO A 443 -10.66 -18.95 8.33
C PRO A 443 -11.62 -17.74 8.42
N ILE A 444 -11.81 -17.04 7.29
CA ILE A 444 -12.75 -15.92 7.17
C ILE A 444 -13.54 -16.12 5.91
N ALA A 445 -14.87 -16.22 6.04
CA ALA A 445 -15.76 -16.41 4.90
C ALA A 445 -16.00 -15.08 4.16
N ASP A 446 -15.87 -15.11 2.85
CA ASP A 446 -16.24 -14.01 1.93
C ASP A 446 -17.14 -14.58 0.81
N PRO A 447 -18.47 -14.42 0.91
CA PRO A 447 -19.44 -14.94 -0.06
C PRO A 447 -19.71 -13.98 -1.22
N ASP A 448 -18.86 -13.00 -1.49
CA ASP A 448 -19.10 -11.84 -2.35
C ASP A 448 -20.13 -10.83 -1.78
N PRO A 449 -20.18 -9.61 -2.34
CA PRO A 449 -21.15 -8.61 -1.93
C PRO A 449 -22.59 -8.94 -2.31
N ASN A 450 -23.53 -8.45 -1.49
CA ASN A 450 -24.95 -8.47 -1.78
C ASN A 450 -25.25 -7.85 -3.14
N ARG A 451 -26.05 -8.52 -4.00
CA ARG A 451 -26.29 -8.12 -5.38
C ARG A 451 -27.63 -8.53 -5.93
N THR A 452 -27.98 -7.95 -7.08
CA THR A 452 -29.07 -8.42 -7.92
C THR A 452 -28.58 -9.52 -8.86
N VAL A 453 -29.44 -10.49 -9.14
CA VAL A 453 -29.21 -11.55 -10.13
C VAL A 453 -30.49 -11.84 -10.92
N ARG A 454 -30.35 -12.51 -12.07
CA ARG A 454 -31.51 -12.97 -12.86
C ARG A 454 -31.99 -14.33 -12.35
N GLN A 455 -33.24 -14.69 -12.76
CA GLN A 455 -33.71 -16.07 -12.68
C GLN A 455 -32.78 -16.99 -13.48
N GLY A 456 -32.65 -18.22 -13.01
CA GLY A 456 -31.76 -19.21 -13.58
C GLY A 456 -30.52 -19.46 -12.74
N ALA A 457 -29.54 -20.08 -13.36
CA ALA A 457 -28.29 -20.47 -12.70
C ALA A 457 -27.35 -19.26 -12.49
N THR A 458 -26.84 -19.10 -11.29
CA THR A 458 -25.81 -18.11 -10.91
C THR A 458 -24.69 -18.81 -10.17
N THR A 459 -23.46 -18.71 -10.66
CA THR A 459 -22.30 -19.19 -9.92
C THR A 459 -22.00 -18.22 -8.78
N LEU A 460 -21.94 -18.75 -7.56
CA LEU A 460 -21.47 -18.02 -6.39
C LEU A 460 -19.95 -18.19 -6.25
N SER A 461 -19.33 -17.35 -5.43
CA SER A 461 -17.89 -17.48 -5.19
C SER A 461 -17.57 -17.24 -3.72
N GLY A 462 -16.88 -18.20 -3.13
CA GLY A 462 -16.18 -18.08 -1.86
C GLY A 462 -14.66 -18.00 -2.02
N LEU A 463 -14.15 -17.84 -3.25
CA LEU A 463 -12.72 -17.85 -3.55
C LEU A 463 -11.94 -16.71 -2.88
N ARG A 464 -12.62 -15.65 -2.47
CA ARG A 464 -12.02 -14.53 -1.75
C ARG A 464 -11.93 -14.74 -0.24
N SER A 465 -12.51 -15.86 0.27
CA SER A 465 -12.36 -16.26 1.66
C SER A 465 -10.89 -16.45 2.02
N LEU A 466 -10.51 -15.99 3.22
CA LEU A 466 -9.12 -16.02 3.67
C LEU A 466 -8.83 -17.29 4.45
N PHE A 467 -7.64 -17.84 4.28
CA PHE A 467 -7.10 -18.98 5.02
C PHE A 467 -8.04 -20.19 5.09
N SER A 468 -8.80 -20.44 4.02
CA SER A 468 -9.87 -21.44 3.96
C SER A 468 -9.49 -22.57 3.01
N THR A 469 -9.76 -23.82 3.43
CA THR A 469 -9.59 -25.03 2.61
C THR A 469 -10.88 -25.80 2.42
N GLY A 470 -11.90 -25.51 3.24
CA GLY A 470 -13.24 -26.10 3.15
C GLY A 470 -14.31 -25.01 3.10
N TYR A 471 -15.41 -25.32 2.44
CA TYR A 471 -16.54 -24.41 2.22
C TYR A 471 -17.84 -25.12 2.55
N GLN A 472 -18.80 -24.39 3.09
CA GLN A 472 -20.15 -24.87 3.34
C GLN A 472 -21.14 -23.74 3.13
N TRP A 473 -21.93 -23.86 2.08
CA TRP A 473 -23.01 -22.94 1.75
C TRP A 473 -24.35 -23.51 2.20
N SER A 474 -25.21 -22.64 2.67
CA SER A 474 -26.58 -23.00 3.05
C SER A 474 -27.53 -21.83 2.88
N PHE A 475 -28.83 -22.11 2.81
CA PHE A 475 -29.85 -21.08 2.82
C PHE A 475 -30.18 -20.64 4.24
N VAL A 476 -30.25 -19.33 4.45
CA VAL A 476 -30.87 -18.69 5.62
C VAL A 476 -32.33 -18.36 5.30
N SER A 477 -32.60 -17.89 4.05
CA SER A 477 -33.95 -17.63 3.54
C SER A 477 -34.03 -18.10 2.09
N ASN A 478 -35.07 -18.91 1.79
CA ASN A 478 -35.30 -19.48 0.46
C ASN A 478 -36.80 -19.43 0.09
N PRO A 479 -37.38 -18.26 -0.15
CA PRO A 479 -38.84 -18.09 -0.30
C PRO A 479 -39.38 -18.72 -1.59
N GLY A 480 -38.55 -18.86 -2.63
CA GLY A 480 -38.97 -19.38 -3.95
C GLY A 480 -38.51 -20.81 -4.24
N GLY A 481 -38.00 -21.55 -3.26
CA GLY A 481 -37.54 -22.93 -3.44
C GLY A 481 -36.33 -23.05 -4.39
N ALA A 482 -35.43 -22.06 -4.40
CA ALA A 482 -34.18 -22.15 -5.15
C ALA A 482 -33.33 -23.34 -4.73
N THR A 483 -32.53 -23.84 -5.65
CA THR A 483 -31.60 -24.97 -5.38
C THR A 483 -30.16 -24.49 -5.32
N LEU A 484 -29.35 -25.27 -4.58
CA LEU A 484 -27.92 -25.03 -4.47
C LEU A 484 -27.19 -26.33 -4.84
N THR A 485 -26.45 -26.30 -5.95
CA THR A 485 -25.67 -27.44 -6.43
C THR A 485 -24.23 -27.31 -5.96
N ASN A 486 -23.63 -28.40 -5.46
CA ASN A 486 -22.28 -28.45 -4.91
C ASN A 486 -22.03 -27.46 -3.75
N PRO A 487 -22.83 -27.49 -2.69
CA PRO A 487 -22.76 -26.51 -1.60
C PRO A 487 -21.46 -26.54 -0.80
N THR A 488 -20.61 -27.53 -0.99
CA THR A 488 -19.28 -27.66 -0.38
C THR A 488 -18.15 -27.19 -1.30
N SER A 489 -18.48 -26.73 -2.50
CA SER A 489 -17.51 -26.13 -3.43
C SER A 489 -17.22 -24.67 -3.05
N ALA A 490 -16.02 -24.19 -3.36
CA ALA A 490 -15.72 -22.76 -3.34
C ALA A 490 -16.64 -21.97 -4.30
N GLN A 491 -17.12 -22.60 -5.37
CA GLN A 491 -17.98 -21.98 -6.38
C GLN A 491 -19.22 -22.87 -6.64
N PRO A 492 -20.22 -22.87 -5.75
CA PRO A 492 -21.47 -23.57 -5.98
C PRO A 492 -22.35 -22.84 -7.00
N THR A 493 -23.35 -23.54 -7.53
CA THR A 493 -24.36 -22.97 -8.40
C THR A 493 -25.67 -22.78 -7.63
N PHE A 494 -26.10 -21.53 -7.51
CA PHE A 494 -27.43 -21.14 -7.06
C PHE A 494 -28.35 -21.07 -8.29
N ASN A 495 -29.56 -21.65 -8.19
CA ASN A 495 -30.54 -21.61 -9.26
C ASN A 495 -31.93 -21.27 -8.70
N ALA A 496 -32.45 -20.12 -9.11
CA ALA A 496 -33.76 -19.63 -8.70
C ALA A 496 -34.65 -19.37 -9.93
N THR A 497 -35.88 -19.86 -9.88
CA THR A 497 -36.88 -19.66 -10.93
C THR A 497 -37.96 -18.65 -10.57
N VAL A 498 -37.94 -18.14 -9.33
CA VAL A 498 -38.92 -17.18 -8.79
C VAL A 498 -38.22 -15.91 -8.37
N ASN A 499 -38.78 -14.76 -8.69
CA ASN A 499 -38.32 -13.48 -8.20
C ASN A 499 -38.47 -13.44 -6.66
N GLY A 500 -37.50 -12.82 -5.97
CA GLY A 500 -37.53 -12.68 -4.53
C GLY A 500 -36.17 -12.37 -3.94
N THR A 501 -36.13 -12.21 -2.63
CA THR A 501 -34.89 -11.98 -1.87
C THR A 501 -34.48 -13.29 -1.20
N TYR A 502 -33.35 -13.81 -1.59
CA TYR A 502 -32.75 -15.02 -1.06
C TYR A 502 -31.55 -14.66 -0.18
N ILE A 503 -31.44 -15.28 0.99
CA ILE A 503 -30.31 -15.09 1.88
C ILE A 503 -29.59 -16.42 2.03
N LEU A 504 -28.33 -16.43 1.64
CA LEU A 504 -27.43 -17.56 1.83
C LEU A 504 -26.40 -17.19 2.89
N GLN A 505 -25.77 -18.21 3.45
CA GLN A 505 -24.58 -18.03 4.27
C GLN A 505 -23.47 -18.96 3.79
N LEU A 506 -22.24 -18.49 3.96
CA LEU A 506 -21.02 -19.26 3.79
C LEU A 506 -20.33 -19.42 5.15
N VAL A 507 -19.96 -20.65 5.47
CA VAL A 507 -19.00 -20.98 6.53
C VAL A 507 -17.79 -21.60 5.85
N THR A 508 -16.61 -21.13 6.19
CA THR A 508 -15.35 -21.73 5.69
C THR A 508 -14.57 -22.39 6.83
N SER A 509 -13.66 -23.29 6.48
CA SER A 509 -12.89 -24.02 7.48
C SER A 509 -11.45 -24.30 7.04
N ARG A 510 -10.57 -24.47 8.04
CA ARG A 510 -9.19 -24.92 7.87
C ARG A 510 -8.77 -25.72 9.12
N SER A 511 -8.26 -26.94 8.91
CA SER A 511 -7.75 -27.78 10.02
C SER A 511 -8.72 -27.92 11.19
N GLY A 512 -10.02 -28.07 10.90
CA GLY A 512 -11.08 -28.23 11.93
C GLY A 512 -11.58 -26.90 12.54
N ILE A 513 -10.94 -25.77 12.27
CA ILE A 513 -11.40 -24.45 12.72
C ILE A 513 -12.39 -23.91 11.70
N GLN A 514 -13.53 -23.39 12.16
CA GLN A 514 -14.54 -22.77 11.30
C GLN A 514 -14.50 -21.25 11.42
N SER A 515 -14.86 -20.57 10.32
CA SER A 515 -15.14 -19.12 10.32
C SER A 515 -16.47 -18.83 11.02
N THR A 516 -16.68 -17.57 11.40
CA THR A 516 -18.04 -17.06 11.59
C THR A 516 -18.81 -17.13 10.26
N PRO A 517 -20.14 -17.41 10.28
CA PRO A 517 -20.94 -17.37 9.08
C PRO A 517 -20.97 -15.96 8.46
N ALA A 518 -20.77 -15.88 7.15
CA ALA A 518 -20.95 -14.65 6.38
C ALA A 518 -22.17 -14.78 5.45
N GLN A 519 -23.03 -13.77 5.42
CA GLN A 519 -24.26 -13.81 4.65
C GLN A 519 -24.12 -13.12 3.30
N LEU A 520 -24.85 -13.66 2.31
CA LEU A 520 -25.00 -13.12 0.96
C LEU A 520 -26.49 -12.96 0.68
N THR A 521 -26.91 -11.73 0.40
CA THR A 521 -28.27 -11.43 -0.08
C THR A 521 -28.28 -11.33 -1.59
N LEU A 522 -29.09 -12.17 -2.23
CA LEU A 522 -29.38 -12.13 -3.66
C LEU A 522 -30.81 -11.68 -3.89
N VAL A 523 -30.99 -10.58 -4.62
CA VAL A 523 -32.32 -10.16 -5.12
C VAL A 523 -32.47 -10.67 -6.54
N VAL A 524 -33.32 -11.68 -6.72
CA VAL A 524 -33.61 -12.28 -8.04
C VAL A 524 -34.70 -11.48 -8.74
N ASN A 525 -34.37 -10.82 -9.83
CA ASN A 525 -35.36 -10.07 -10.62
C ASN A 525 -34.83 -9.75 -12.03
N ASN A 526 -35.44 -10.34 -13.04
CA ASN A 526 -35.05 -10.12 -14.43
C ASN A 526 -35.26 -8.68 -14.94
N ALA A 527 -36.16 -7.93 -14.31
CA ALA A 527 -36.42 -6.53 -14.71
C ALA A 527 -35.33 -5.58 -14.18
N LEU A 528 -34.66 -5.93 -13.07
CA LEU A 528 -33.62 -5.10 -12.42
C LEU A 528 -32.22 -5.38 -12.93
N THR A 529 -32.00 -6.54 -13.54
CA THR A 529 -30.66 -7.02 -13.83
C THR A 529 -30.51 -7.34 -15.32
N PRO A 530 -29.68 -6.61 -16.08
CA PRO A 530 -29.28 -7.03 -17.42
C PRO A 530 -28.65 -8.43 -17.39
N ALA A 531 -28.74 -9.17 -18.49
CA ALA A 531 -28.02 -10.44 -18.57
C ALA A 531 -26.53 -10.18 -18.32
N PRO A 532 -25.85 -10.90 -17.41
CA PRO A 532 -24.45 -10.61 -17.05
C PRO A 532 -23.52 -10.57 -18.27
N ALA A 533 -23.74 -11.46 -19.24
CA ALA A 533 -22.99 -11.47 -20.49
C ALA A 533 -23.25 -10.25 -21.41
N ALA A 534 -24.25 -9.44 -21.13
CA ALA A 534 -24.56 -8.24 -21.91
C ALA A 534 -23.94 -6.97 -21.31
N ILE A 535 -23.51 -6.98 -20.05
CA ILE A 535 -22.90 -5.80 -19.42
C ILE A 535 -21.49 -5.63 -19.97
N ARG A 536 -21.22 -4.48 -20.55
CA ARG A 536 -19.94 -4.11 -21.16
C ARG A 536 -19.41 -2.81 -20.57
N PHE A 537 -18.15 -2.51 -20.84
CA PHE A 537 -17.56 -1.23 -20.44
C PHE A 537 -18.36 -0.01 -20.98
N ALA A 538 -18.99 -0.12 -22.11
CA ALA A 538 -19.85 0.94 -22.65
C ALA A 538 -20.96 1.36 -21.68
N ASP A 539 -21.57 0.41 -20.95
CA ASP A 539 -22.60 0.70 -19.96
C ASP A 539 -22.02 1.44 -18.75
N ILE A 540 -20.82 1.04 -18.32
CA ILE A 540 -20.08 1.69 -17.24
C ILE A 540 -19.63 3.09 -17.65
N LYS A 541 -19.08 3.22 -18.86
CA LYS A 541 -18.66 4.49 -19.46
C LYS A 541 -19.81 5.49 -19.51
N ALA A 542 -20.99 5.06 -19.88
CA ALA A 542 -22.20 5.91 -19.94
C ALA A 542 -22.53 6.53 -18.56
N VAL A 543 -22.40 5.76 -17.47
CA VAL A 543 -22.60 6.27 -16.11
C VAL A 543 -21.47 7.24 -15.71
N LEU A 544 -20.20 6.87 -15.97
CA LEU A 544 -19.05 7.71 -15.65
C LEU A 544 -19.07 9.05 -16.38
N GLN A 545 -19.52 9.06 -17.63
CA GLN A 545 -19.68 10.25 -18.46
C GLN A 545 -20.97 11.02 -18.19
N GLY A 546 -21.84 10.52 -17.33
CA GLY A 546 -23.03 11.22 -16.86
C GLY A 546 -22.69 12.48 -16.06
N GLY A 547 -23.56 13.48 -16.11
CA GLY A 547 -23.32 14.83 -15.57
C GLY A 547 -22.94 14.87 -14.07
N ALA A 548 -23.32 13.86 -13.30
CA ALA A 548 -22.97 13.78 -11.88
C ALA A 548 -21.47 13.51 -11.63
N CYS A 549 -20.76 12.89 -12.55
CA CYS A 549 -19.35 12.52 -12.41
C CYS A 549 -18.43 13.50 -13.14
N VAL A 550 -18.76 13.88 -14.37
CA VAL A 550 -17.90 14.75 -15.19
C VAL A 550 -17.80 16.19 -14.68
N GLY A 551 -18.65 16.61 -13.76
CA GLY A 551 -18.49 17.93 -13.11
C GLY A 551 -17.16 18.14 -12.39
N CYS A 552 -16.51 17.03 -11.95
CA CYS A 552 -15.19 17.05 -11.32
C CYS A 552 -14.15 16.24 -12.12
N HIS A 553 -14.58 15.16 -12.79
CA HIS A 553 -13.74 14.26 -13.57
C HIS A 553 -13.60 14.72 -15.04
N VAL A 554 -13.13 15.94 -15.22
CA VAL A 554 -12.95 16.61 -16.52
C VAL A 554 -11.54 17.20 -16.61
N SER A 555 -11.04 17.46 -17.82
CA SER A 555 -9.77 18.12 -18.03
C SER A 555 -9.75 19.48 -17.30
N GLY A 556 -8.73 19.73 -16.50
CA GLY A 556 -8.64 20.90 -15.64
C GLY A 556 -9.49 20.87 -14.37
N GLY A 557 -10.22 19.75 -14.13
CA GLY A 557 -10.95 19.52 -12.88
C GLY A 557 -10.05 19.02 -11.76
N ASN A 558 -10.62 18.89 -10.55
CA ASN A 558 -9.88 18.51 -9.34
C ASN A 558 -9.71 16.99 -9.15
N ALA A 559 -10.32 16.17 -10.01
CA ALA A 559 -10.25 14.71 -9.89
C ALA A 559 -9.07 14.14 -10.71
N PRO A 560 -8.37 13.13 -10.18
CA PRO A 560 -7.16 12.60 -10.81
C PRO A 560 -7.43 11.75 -12.07
N ILE A 561 -8.68 11.38 -12.32
CA ILE A 561 -9.09 10.62 -13.51
C ILE A 561 -10.08 11.46 -14.31
N ILE A 562 -9.83 11.57 -15.60
CA ILE A 562 -10.72 12.27 -16.54
C ILE A 562 -11.68 11.26 -17.14
N PHE A 563 -12.99 11.49 -17.02
CA PHE A 563 -14.02 10.62 -17.59
C PHE A 563 -14.50 11.07 -18.97
N THR A 564 -14.27 12.33 -19.35
CA THR A 564 -14.60 12.82 -20.68
C THR A 564 -13.71 12.19 -21.76
N ASN A 565 -14.19 12.19 -22.99
CA ASN A 565 -13.37 11.75 -24.12
C ASN A 565 -12.22 12.72 -24.33
N ILE A 566 -11.02 12.21 -24.32
CA ILE A 566 -9.76 12.92 -24.55
C ILE A 566 -8.84 12.00 -25.35
N ASP A 567 -7.90 12.56 -26.04
CA ASP A 567 -6.74 11.83 -26.56
C ASP A 567 -5.90 11.33 -25.36
N ARG A 568 -5.92 10.02 -25.14
CA ARG A 568 -5.20 9.36 -24.03
C ARG A 568 -3.88 8.74 -24.47
N ASN A 569 -3.79 8.35 -25.71
CA ASN A 569 -2.61 7.70 -26.29
C ASN A 569 -1.62 8.70 -26.89
N GLY A 570 -1.99 9.97 -27.07
CA GLY A 570 -1.14 11.04 -27.55
C GLY A 570 -0.99 11.10 -29.07
N ASP A 571 -1.90 10.47 -29.83
CA ASP A 571 -1.87 10.44 -31.31
C ASP A 571 -2.61 11.62 -31.96
N THR A 572 -3.15 12.52 -31.16
CA THR A 572 -3.95 13.70 -31.57
C THR A 572 -5.37 13.39 -32.06
N LEU A 573 -5.81 12.14 -32.03
CA LEU A 573 -7.16 11.72 -32.37
C LEU A 573 -7.92 11.38 -31.06
N ILE A 574 -9.23 11.33 -31.15
CA ILE A 574 -10.10 10.80 -30.09
C ILE A 574 -10.91 9.68 -30.71
N ASP A 575 -10.53 8.46 -30.44
CA ASP A 575 -11.08 7.28 -31.10
C ASP A 575 -11.24 6.05 -30.20
N ALA A 576 -11.43 4.87 -30.80
CA ALA A 576 -11.61 3.62 -30.08
C ALA A 576 -10.36 3.18 -29.31
N THR A 577 -9.17 3.65 -29.67
CA THR A 577 -7.92 3.36 -28.95
C THR A 577 -7.94 4.08 -27.61
N ASP A 578 -8.41 5.32 -27.55
CA ASP A 578 -8.59 6.04 -26.28
C ASP A 578 -9.61 5.36 -25.37
N ASP A 579 -10.66 4.76 -25.95
CA ASP A 579 -11.62 3.98 -25.19
C ASP A 579 -11.00 2.73 -24.56
N LEU A 580 -10.07 2.08 -25.24
CA LEU A 580 -9.32 0.95 -24.69
C LEU A 580 -8.40 1.42 -23.54
N TRP A 581 -7.76 2.55 -23.68
CA TRP A 581 -6.95 3.14 -22.61
C TRP A 581 -7.81 3.55 -21.41
N PHE A 582 -8.96 4.15 -21.65
CA PHE A 582 -9.91 4.51 -20.60
C PHE A 582 -10.44 3.27 -19.86
N TYR A 583 -10.81 2.23 -20.59
CA TYR A 583 -11.18 0.94 -20.00
C TYR A 583 -10.09 0.38 -19.08
N THR A 584 -8.84 0.38 -19.54
CA THR A 584 -7.69 -0.10 -18.75
C THR A 584 -7.51 0.73 -17.47
N GLU A 585 -7.63 2.04 -17.57
CA GLU A 585 -7.57 2.95 -16.43
C GLU A 585 -8.67 2.68 -15.39
N ILE A 586 -9.89 2.51 -15.84
CA ILE A 586 -11.04 2.21 -14.96
C ILE A 586 -10.89 0.83 -14.34
N ARG A 587 -10.46 -0.17 -15.11
CA ARG A 587 -10.21 -1.52 -14.60
C ARG A 587 -9.13 -1.53 -13.52
N GLY A 588 -8.13 -0.65 -13.60
CA GLY A 588 -7.12 -0.44 -12.56
C GLY A 588 -7.68 0.13 -11.24
N ARG A 589 -8.96 0.52 -11.21
CA ARG A 589 -9.68 0.98 -10.00
C ARG A 589 -10.55 -0.12 -9.39
N ILE A 590 -10.38 -1.36 -9.82
CA ILE A 590 -11.07 -2.53 -9.27
C ILE A 590 -10.11 -3.31 -8.38
N ASN A 591 -10.57 -3.64 -7.18
CA ASN A 591 -9.90 -4.59 -6.32
C ASN A 591 -10.52 -5.98 -6.53
N PHE A 592 -9.91 -6.80 -7.37
CA PHE A 592 -10.41 -8.14 -7.68
C PHE A 592 -10.23 -9.14 -6.52
N THR A 593 -9.43 -8.81 -5.51
CA THR A 593 -9.25 -9.64 -4.31
C THR A 593 -10.27 -9.31 -3.22
N GLU A 594 -10.85 -8.11 -3.27
CA GLU A 594 -11.84 -7.64 -2.31
C GLU A 594 -12.76 -6.63 -3.00
N ILE A 595 -13.77 -7.16 -3.68
CA ILE A 595 -14.58 -6.40 -4.64
C ILE A 595 -15.24 -5.17 -4.01
N ALA A 596 -15.82 -5.32 -2.81
CA ALA A 596 -16.46 -4.20 -2.11
C ALA A 596 -15.50 -3.05 -1.76
N ALA A 597 -14.20 -3.32 -1.70
CA ALA A 597 -13.17 -2.32 -1.48
C ALA A 597 -12.70 -1.59 -2.75
N SER A 598 -13.21 -1.96 -3.90
CA SER A 598 -12.85 -1.30 -5.17
C SER A 598 -13.08 0.20 -5.09
N PRO A 599 -12.07 1.05 -5.38
CA PRO A 599 -12.26 2.50 -5.46
C PRO A 599 -13.42 2.90 -6.38
N LEU A 600 -13.63 2.13 -7.45
CA LEU A 600 -14.73 2.33 -8.41
C LEU A 600 -16.12 2.15 -7.77
N LEU A 601 -16.24 1.38 -6.69
CA LEU A 601 -17.49 1.21 -5.93
C LEU A 601 -17.53 2.11 -4.70
N ARG A 602 -16.45 2.17 -3.91
CA ARG A 602 -16.41 2.91 -2.63
C ARG A 602 -16.55 4.41 -2.80
N LYS A 603 -15.76 5.00 -3.72
CA LYS A 603 -15.75 6.47 -3.88
C LYS A 603 -17.13 7.01 -4.28
N PRO A 604 -17.80 6.51 -5.32
CA PRO A 604 -19.14 6.97 -5.66
C PRO A 604 -20.19 6.70 -4.56
N SER A 605 -19.95 5.72 -3.68
CA SER A 605 -20.80 5.46 -2.50
C SER A 605 -20.57 6.43 -1.35
N GLY A 606 -19.70 7.43 -1.51
CA GLY A 606 -19.43 8.46 -0.51
C GLY A 606 -18.24 8.18 0.39
N ASN A 607 -17.58 7.02 0.26
CA ASN A 607 -16.40 6.68 1.06
C ASN A 607 -15.15 7.35 0.48
N HIS A 608 -14.56 8.29 1.24
CA HIS A 608 -13.34 9.01 0.85
C HIS A 608 -13.44 9.63 -0.56
N HIS A 609 -14.58 10.28 -0.82
CA HIS A 609 -14.88 10.96 -2.06
C HIS A 609 -15.29 12.41 -1.78
N SER A 610 -14.45 13.37 -2.15
CA SER A 610 -14.70 14.79 -1.94
C SER A 610 -16.03 15.28 -2.52
N GLY A 611 -16.54 14.59 -3.55
CA GLY A 611 -17.84 14.86 -4.13
C GLY A 611 -19.02 14.21 -3.38
N GLY A 612 -18.79 13.51 -2.28
CA GLY A 612 -19.83 12.78 -1.55
C GLY A 612 -20.42 11.60 -2.35
N GLN A 613 -21.53 11.06 -1.82
CA GLN A 613 -22.26 9.97 -2.47
C GLN A 613 -22.88 10.43 -3.79
N ARG A 614 -22.80 9.58 -4.81
CA ARG A 614 -23.37 9.84 -6.14
C ARG A 614 -24.70 9.12 -6.33
N ASN A 615 -25.53 9.67 -7.21
CA ASN A 615 -26.83 9.09 -7.57
C ASN A 615 -26.67 7.64 -8.04
N GLY A 616 -27.51 6.75 -7.49
CA GLY A 616 -27.48 5.33 -7.82
C GLY A 616 -26.39 4.51 -7.11
N PHE A 617 -25.65 5.09 -6.16
CA PHE A 617 -24.59 4.39 -5.41
C PHE A 617 -24.85 4.29 -3.90
N ASP A 618 -26.10 4.30 -3.47
CA ASP A 618 -26.45 4.20 -2.05
C ASP A 618 -26.37 2.76 -1.54
N THR A 619 -25.28 2.43 -0.88
CA THR A 619 -25.05 1.08 -0.32
C THR A 619 -25.79 0.79 0.98
N SER A 620 -26.47 1.78 1.58
CA SER A 620 -27.37 1.54 2.72
C SER A 620 -28.67 0.86 2.31
N LEU A 621 -28.98 0.90 1.00
CA LEU A 621 -30.16 0.30 0.41
C LEU A 621 -29.93 -1.17 0.03
N ALA A 622 -31.02 -1.94 -0.01
CA ALA A 622 -30.98 -3.32 -0.49
C ALA A 622 -30.65 -3.38 -2.00
N PRO A 623 -30.04 -4.48 -2.47
CA PRO A 623 -29.84 -4.70 -3.91
C PRO A 623 -31.14 -4.54 -4.70
N GLY A 624 -31.05 -3.91 -5.86
CA GLY A 624 -32.21 -3.69 -6.74
C GLY A 624 -33.13 -2.53 -6.37
N GLN A 625 -32.87 -1.83 -5.29
CA GLN A 625 -33.66 -0.67 -4.89
C GLN A 625 -33.27 0.55 -5.74
N LEU A 626 -34.07 0.86 -6.74
CA LEU A 626 -33.79 1.90 -7.76
C LEU A 626 -34.14 3.32 -7.30
N VAL A 627 -34.94 3.47 -6.24
CA VAL A 627 -35.37 4.76 -5.69
C VAL A 627 -35.20 4.78 -4.17
N GLY A 628 -35.11 5.95 -3.60
CA GLY A 628 -34.93 6.17 -2.16
C GLY A 628 -33.46 6.43 -1.80
N GLY A 629 -33.16 6.43 -0.49
CA GLY A 629 -31.85 6.78 0.05
C GLY A 629 -31.54 8.26 0.04
N GLN A 630 -30.29 8.62 0.38
CA GLN A 630 -29.87 10.02 0.59
C GLN A 630 -30.09 10.92 -0.64
N ASN A 631 -29.87 10.38 -1.84
CA ASN A 631 -29.97 11.12 -3.10
C ASN A 631 -31.26 10.82 -3.87
N GLY A 632 -32.16 10.00 -3.35
CA GLY A 632 -33.41 9.62 -3.99
C GLY A 632 -33.27 8.70 -5.21
N ALA A 633 -32.05 8.46 -5.71
CA ALA A 633 -31.77 7.72 -6.94
C ALA A 633 -31.38 6.25 -6.70
N GLY A 634 -31.46 5.77 -5.46
CA GLY A 634 -31.30 4.37 -5.15
C GLY A 634 -29.87 3.84 -5.31
N ARG A 635 -29.80 2.55 -5.68
CA ARG A 635 -28.54 1.79 -5.74
C ARG A 635 -28.27 1.19 -7.14
N GLY A 636 -29.04 1.56 -8.15
CA GLY A 636 -28.98 0.90 -9.46
C GLY A 636 -27.61 0.94 -10.15
N ASN A 637 -26.88 2.06 -10.06
CA ASN A 637 -25.55 2.17 -10.63
C ASN A 637 -24.51 1.32 -9.86
N TYR A 638 -24.62 1.25 -8.55
CA TYR A 638 -23.78 0.36 -7.75
C TYR A 638 -23.98 -1.11 -8.18
N ASP A 639 -25.21 -1.55 -8.31
CA ASP A 639 -25.53 -2.92 -8.72
C ASP A 639 -25.06 -3.21 -10.17
N LEU A 640 -25.15 -2.25 -11.08
CA LEU A 640 -24.62 -2.37 -12.43
C LEU A 640 -23.09 -2.57 -12.43
N PHE A 641 -22.38 -1.70 -11.71
CA PHE A 641 -20.91 -1.78 -11.59
C PHE A 641 -20.49 -3.07 -10.90
N LEU A 642 -21.15 -3.45 -9.83
CA LEU A 642 -20.86 -4.68 -9.10
C LEU A 642 -21.04 -5.92 -9.99
N ASN A 643 -22.16 -6.02 -10.73
CA ASN A 643 -22.41 -7.13 -11.64
C ASN A 643 -21.39 -7.17 -12.78
N TRP A 644 -20.98 -6.02 -13.30
CA TRP A 644 -19.92 -5.93 -14.31
C TRP A 644 -18.59 -6.47 -13.75
N ILE A 645 -18.19 -6.06 -12.54
CA ILE A 645 -16.94 -6.50 -11.88
C ILE A 645 -16.97 -8.01 -11.62
N LEU A 646 -18.08 -8.52 -11.06
CA LEU A 646 -18.25 -9.95 -10.78
C LEU A 646 -18.23 -10.83 -12.02
N ASN A 647 -18.57 -10.24 -13.19
CA ASN A 647 -18.49 -10.90 -14.50
C ASN A 647 -17.10 -10.72 -15.17
N GLY A 648 -16.07 -10.33 -14.41
CA GLY A 648 -14.70 -10.16 -14.89
C GLY A 648 -14.40 -8.79 -15.50
N ALA A 649 -15.30 -7.83 -15.35
CA ALA A 649 -15.18 -6.47 -15.90
C ALA A 649 -14.84 -6.49 -17.41
N PRO A 650 -15.65 -7.10 -18.27
CA PRO A 650 -15.37 -7.19 -19.70
C PRO A 650 -15.41 -5.82 -20.38
N GLN A 651 -14.60 -5.69 -21.47
CA GLN A 651 -14.60 -4.52 -22.35
C GLN A 651 -15.95 -4.33 -23.05
#